data_fea39cfc29a5e498966f2d2db67e5fde
#
_entry.id   fea39cfc29a5e498966f2d2db67e5fde
#
_cell.length_a   1.000
_cell.length_b   1.000
_cell.length_c   1.000
_cell.angle_alpha   90.00
_cell.angle_beta   90.00
_cell.angle_gamma   90.00
#
_symmetry.space_group_name_H-M   'P 1'
#
loop_
_entity.id
_entity.type
_entity.pdbx_description
1 polymer ?
#
loop_
_entity_poly.entity_id
_entity_poly.type
_entity_poly.pdbx_seq_one_letter_code
_entity_poly.pdbx_strand_id
1 'polypeptide(L)'
;MTPFDRFRRPPLRHAGLAAACVLIAVSTANASPPANANGKELVSIQVFPSAIDLSGARDRQSLVVQAHYANGITRDVTGSSQFSLTDPTLARVEGAVFYPAKDGETTLNVTYEGQTVTLPVKVREAEVRHPLSFRLDVMPVFMKAGCNSGSCHGAARGKDGFMLSLFGYDPAGDHVRLTREQVGRRINLAIPEDSTLLEKAINAVPHTGGKLFEKESEYYATLREWISNGAPNDDVSKVAKVVAVELYPPNGVLDGAGETQQLTVRARYSDGTDRDVTNLAVFLTNNETSAAVSPTGLITAGERGEAFVMARFETHTVGSPFIVLPKGLVFEYPDEPEVNEIDTLVANKLKKLRMAPSGLCSDEEFLRRVTIDIVGLVPTPEEFEAFMNDTSPDKRARKVDELLERKEFSEIWVNKWAELLQVKSSQQVSVKAMFLYFNWLVDKLSKNTPMDQMVRELLSASGGTFKNPATNFFQSTNDTKLLAENVAQVFMGMRIQCAQCHNHPFDRWTQDDYYGFVAFFAQIGRKQGEDYREQIVFNSGGGETKHPVDGRTMAPTFLGGGPADVQGKDRRAVLAEWLTSPHNPYFAKSFVNRVWAHFFGVGIVEPVDDFRVSNPASNPELLDALARRFTESHYDLKQLVRDICASRTYQRSTTRNESNAGDRLNFAHANLRRIKAENLLDIISQVTETKDKFPGLPLGARAVQIANGATSTYFLTTFGRATRETVCSCEVKMEPTLSQALHLLNGDTTNAKIQQSPVIKRLIDAKTPPNEAITYLYIRVLGRKPLDEEINALNHLVAGREQDPAALKQGYEDIFWSLLNSREFLFNH
;
A
#
# COMPACT_ATOMS: atom_id res chain seq x y z
N MET A 1 -24.61 39.49 42.95
CA MET A 1 -25.82 39.00 43.68
C MET A 1 -26.24 37.71 43.01
N THR A 2 -25.98 36.60 43.66
CA THR A 2 -26.61 35.27 43.51
C THR A 2 -28.05 35.34 43.99
N PRO A 3 -28.97 34.35 43.71
CA PRO A 3 -28.74 32.91 43.97
C PRO A 3 -29.34 31.95 42.90
N PHE A 4 -28.72 30.77 42.78
CA PHE A 4 -29.19 29.38 43.01
C PHE A 4 -30.71 29.11 42.93
N ASP A 5 -31.09 28.11 42.06
CA ASP A 5 -31.80 26.96 42.57
C ASP A 5 -31.77 25.74 41.62
N ARG A 6 -31.61 24.62 42.25
CA ARG A 6 -31.52 23.22 41.97
C ARG A 6 -32.67 22.66 41.10
N PHE A 7 -32.32 21.75 40.16
CA PHE A 7 -33.20 20.61 39.81
C PHE A 7 -32.48 19.28 39.95
N ARG A 8 -33.03 18.48 40.85
CA ARG A 8 -32.65 17.12 41.19
C ARG A 8 -33.01 16.16 40.03
N ARG A 9 -32.09 15.26 39.66
CA ARG A 9 -32.36 14.06 38.85
C ARG A 9 -32.83 12.93 39.76
N PRO A 10 -33.85 12.07 39.32
CA PRO A 10 -34.15 10.83 40.01
C PRO A 10 -33.17 9.73 39.58
N PRO A 11 -32.95 8.68 40.40
CA PRO A 11 -31.98 7.64 40.15
C PRO A 11 -32.53 6.59 39.17
N LEU A 12 -31.76 6.30 38.13
CA LEU A 12 -31.98 5.15 37.26
C LEU A 12 -31.50 3.87 37.96
N ARG A 13 -32.38 2.93 38.12
CA ARG A 13 -32.15 1.57 38.61
C ARG A 13 -31.27 0.81 37.61
N HIS A 14 -30.14 0.35 38.09
CA HIS A 14 -29.31 -0.62 37.36
C HIS A 14 -30.00 -1.99 37.40
N ALA A 15 -30.36 -2.48 36.22
CA ALA A 15 -30.61 -3.89 36.00
C ALA A 15 -29.25 -4.53 35.65
N GLY A 16 -28.78 -5.34 36.57
CA GLY A 16 -27.54 -6.08 36.37
C GLY A 16 -27.76 -7.22 35.38
N LEU A 17 -27.04 -7.19 34.26
CA LEU A 17 -26.76 -8.41 33.49
C LEU A 17 -25.51 -9.06 34.05
N ALA A 18 -25.68 -10.20 34.67
CA ALA A 18 -24.58 -11.04 35.12
C ALA A 18 -23.91 -11.67 33.89
N ALA A 19 -22.73 -11.19 33.53
CA ALA A 19 -21.84 -11.91 32.61
C ALA A 19 -21.18 -13.06 33.39
N ALA A 20 -21.57 -14.30 33.05
CA ALA A 20 -20.92 -15.49 33.56
C ALA A 20 -19.52 -15.61 32.94
N CYS A 21 -18.49 -15.20 33.68
CA CYS A 21 -17.10 -15.58 33.39
C CYS A 21 -16.93 -17.06 33.72
N VAL A 22 -16.82 -17.90 32.69
CA VAL A 22 -16.32 -19.27 32.85
C VAL A 22 -14.80 -19.18 33.02
N LEU A 23 -14.34 -19.27 34.26
CA LEU A 23 -12.96 -19.49 34.61
C LEU A 23 -12.59 -20.95 34.26
N ILE A 24 -11.91 -21.13 33.12
CA ILE A 24 -11.21 -22.40 32.86
C ILE A 24 -9.91 -22.38 33.68
N ALA A 25 -9.86 -23.19 34.68
CA ALA A 25 -8.65 -23.47 35.43
C ALA A 25 -7.63 -24.18 34.51
N VAL A 26 -6.60 -23.47 34.10
CA VAL A 26 -5.43 -24.06 33.46
C VAL A 26 -4.54 -24.66 34.55
N SER A 27 -4.58 -25.96 34.67
CA SER A 27 -3.59 -26.69 35.45
C SER A 27 -2.26 -26.69 34.69
N THR A 28 -1.27 -26.00 35.21
CA THR A 28 0.12 -26.05 34.73
C THR A 28 0.73 -27.41 35.07
N ALA A 29 0.76 -28.30 34.10
CA ALA A 29 1.68 -29.43 34.10
C ALA A 29 2.85 -29.06 33.16
N ASN A 30 3.97 -28.67 33.75
CA ASN A 30 5.24 -28.59 33.03
C ASN A 30 5.68 -30.01 32.67
N ALA A 31 5.49 -30.40 31.44
CA ALA A 31 6.24 -31.46 30.77
C ALA A 31 6.53 -30.99 29.37
N SER A 32 7.77 -30.63 29.09
CA SER A 32 8.24 -30.44 27.71
C SER A 32 8.06 -31.76 26.96
N PRO A 33 7.29 -31.79 25.87
CA PRO A 33 7.25 -32.98 25.03
C PRO A 33 8.58 -33.10 24.27
N PRO A 34 9.05 -34.33 24.00
CA PRO A 34 10.25 -34.53 23.21
C PRO A 34 10.04 -34.00 21.81
N ALA A 35 11.02 -33.31 21.27
CA ALA A 35 11.03 -32.79 19.93
C ALA A 35 10.87 -33.97 18.92
N ASN A 36 9.67 -34.20 18.46
CA ASN A 36 9.40 -35.07 17.33
C ASN A 36 9.66 -34.28 16.04
N ALA A 37 10.69 -34.68 15.33
CA ALA A 37 11.27 -34.02 14.16
C ALA A 37 10.40 -34.02 12.87
N ASN A 38 9.11 -34.37 12.95
CA ASN A 38 8.19 -34.36 11.83
C ASN A 38 6.91 -33.58 12.16
N GLY A 39 6.89 -32.27 12.07
CA GLY A 39 5.77 -31.37 12.36
C GLY A 39 4.39 -31.69 11.75
N LYS A 40 4.02 -32.98 11.76
CA LYS A 40 2.76 -33.51 11.21
C LYS A 40 1.67 -33.71 12.28
N GLU A 41 1.87 -33.22 13.48
CA GLU A 41 0.86 -33.35 14.53
C GLU A 41 -0.28 -32.36 14.28
N LEU A 42 -1.50 -32.87 14.12
CA LEU A 42 -2.71 -32.07 14.00
C LEU A 42 -2.99 -31.37 15.34
N VAL A 43 -3.02 -30.04 15.33
CA VAL A 43 -3.31 -29.22 16.50
C VAL A 43 -4.81 -28.95 16.61
N SER A 44 -5.45 -28.54 15.52
CA SER A 44 -6.86 -28.21 15.49
C SER A 44 -7.42 -28.22 14.08
N ILE A 45 -8.77 -28.28 13.99
CA ILE A 45 -9.48 -27.98 12.76
C ILE A 45 -10.33 -26.71 12.95
N GLN A 46 -10.49 -25.94 11.89
CA GLN A 46 -11.39 -24.81 11.82
C GLN A 46 -12.36 -25.04 10.67
N VAL A 47 -13.64 -24.69 10.89
CA VAL A 47 -14.70 -24.85 9.90
C VAL A 47 -15.23 -23.49 9.53
N PHE A 48 -15.32 -23.21 8.25
CA PHE A 48 -15.74 -21.93 7.71
C PHE A 48 -16.91 -22.07 6.73
N PRO A 49 -17.93 -21.20 6.85
CA PRO A 49 -18.18 -20.29 7.98
C PRO A 49 -18.48 -21.04 9.28
N SER A 50 -18.43 -20.35 10.42
CA SER A 50 -18.64 -20.93 11.75
C SER A 50 -20.13 -21.16 12.11
N ALA A 51 -21.05 -20.84 11.21
CA ALA A 51 -22.48 -21.06 11.34
C ALA A 51 -23.10 -21.18 9.93
N ILE A 52 -24.16 -21.95 9.82
CA ILE A 52 -24.96 -22.09 8.60
C ILE A 52 -26.32 -21.44 8.87
N ASP A 53 -26.70 -20.44 8.06
CA ASP A 53 -28.02 -19.82 8.06
C ASP A 53 -28.57 -19.86 6.64
N LEU A 54 -29.56 -20.73 6.39
CA LEU A 54 -30.16 -20.94 5.08
C LEU A 54 -31.53 -20.26 5.05
N SER A 55 -31.79 -19.43 4.05
CA SER A 55 -33.05 -18.69 3.91
C SER A 55 -33.60 -18.78 2.49
N GLY A 56 -34.70 -19.52 2.34
CA GLY A 56 -35.37 -19.74 1.06
C GLY A 56 -34.89 -20.96 0.28
N ALA A 57 -35.73 -21.50 -0.60
CA ALA A 57 -35.52 -22.76 -1.33
C ALA A 57 -34.27 -22.78 -2.29
N ARG A 58 -33.73 -21.61 -2.62
CA ARG A 58 -32.56 -21.50 -3.52
C ARG A 58 -31.26 -21.32 -2.78
N ASP A 59 -31.32 -21.16 -1.46
CA ASP A 59 -30.13 -20.88 -0.68
C ASP A 59 -29.23 -22.11 -0.55
N ARG A 60 -27.96 -21.86 -0.28
CA ARG A 60 -26.99 -22.91 0.00
C ARG A 60 -25.83 -22.33 0.82
N GLN A 61 -25.10 -23.22 1.47
CA GLN A 61 -23.85 -22.85 2.13
C GLN A 61 -22.79 -23.94 1.90
N SER A 62 -21.70 -23.55 1.27
CA SER A 62 -20.49 -24.37 1.14
C SER A 62 -19.64 -24.21 2.39
N LEU A 63 -19.09 -25.31 2.90
CA LEU A 63 -18.15 -25.30 4.02
C LEU A 63 -16.74 -25.59 3.54
N VAL A 64 -15.77 -25.01 4.25
CA VAL A 64 -14.35 -25.34 4.14
C VAL A 64 -13.84 -25.75 5.51
N VAL A 65 -13.14 -26.86 5.59
CA VAL A 65 -12.49 -27.37 6.80
C VAL A 65 -10.97 -27.24 6.62
N GLN A 66 -10.37 -26.40 7.44
CA GLN A 66 -8.93 -26.17 7.44
C GLN A 66 -8.29 -26.81 8.67
N ALA A 67 -7.36 -27.72 8.45
CA ALA A 67 -6.55 -28.34 9.49
C ALA A 67 -5.29 -27.49 9.77
N HIS A 68 -4.97 -27.30 11.04
CA HIS A 68 -3.79 -26.58 11.51
C HIS A 68 -2.81 -27.56 12.17
N TYR A 69 -1.57 -27.55 11.72
CA TYR A 69 -0.51 -28.45 12.20
C TYR A 69 0.50 -27.71 13.11
N ALA A 70 1.17 -28.46 13.98
CA ALA A 70 2.12 -27.91 14.95
C ALA A 70 3.28 -27.12 14.33
N ASN A 71 3.63 -27.41 13.08
CA ASN A 71 4.62 -26.65 12.33
C ASN A 71 4.07 -25.37 11.68
N GLY A 72 2.80 -25.00 11.92
CA GLY A 72 2.15 -23.82 11.37
C GLY A 72 1.66 -23.97 9.92
N ILE A 73 1.74 -25.16 9.33
CA ILE A 73 1.15 -25.45 8.00
C ILE A 73 -0.37 -25.62 8.16
N THR A 74 -1.10 -25.21 7.13
CA THR A 74 -2.54 -25.44 7.02
C THR A 74 -2.85 -26.35 5.84
N ARG A 75 -3.93 -27.14 5.92
CA ARG A 75 -4.41 -27.99 4.83
C ARG A 75 -5.93 -27.92 4.73
N ASP A 76 -6.39 -27.94 3.49
CA ASP A 76 -7.80 -28.18 3.20
C ASP A 76 -8.10 -29.68 3.36
N VAL A 77 -8.90 -29.97 4.38
CA VAL A 77 -9.33 -31.33 4.70
C VAL A 77 -10.81 -31.54 4.50
N THR A 78 -11.47 -30.61 3.79
CA THR A 78 -12.91 -30.61 3.53
C THR A 78 -13.39 -31.94 2.96
N GLY A 79 -12.71 -32.45 1.92
CA GLY A 79 -13.08 -33.72 1.27
C GLY A 79 -12.83 -34.97 2.11
N SER A 80 -12.04 -34.85 3.19
CA SER A 80 -11.72 -35.97 4.10
C SER A 80 -12.46 -35.87 5.42
N SER A 81 -13.22 -34.79 5.64
CA SER A 81 -13.99 -34.54 6.85
C SER A 81 -15.36 -35.23 6.79
N GLN A 82 -15.86 -35.64 7.95
CA GLN A 82 -17.19 -36.20 8.09
C GLN A 82 -18.16 -35.12 8.61
N PHE A 83 -19.31 -35.02 7.95
CA PHE A 83 -20.36 -34.07 8.27
C PHE A 83 -21.60 -34.83 8.81
N SER A 84 -22.02 -34.52 10.03
CA SER A 84 -23.18 -35.16 10.68
C SER A 84 -24.11 -34.13 11.30
N LEU A 85 -25.31 -33.97 10.73
CA LEU A 85 -26.37 -33.16 11.29
C LEU A 85 -27.06 -33.92 12.45
N THR A 86 -27.34 -33.25 13.53
CA THR A 86 -28.15 -33.83 14.64
C THR A 86 -29.57 -34.11 14.19
N ASP A 87 -30.17 -33.23 13.38
CA ASP A 87 -31.41 -33.51 12.65
C ASP A 87 -31.17 -33.45 11.13
N PRO A 88 -31.01 -34.58 10.46
CA PRO A 88 -30.73 -34.63 9.01
C PRO A 88 -31.93 -34.25 8.14
N THR A 89 -33.11 -34.06 8.69
CA THR A 89 -34.29 -33.67 7.92
C THR A 89 -34.33 -32.20 7.56
N LEU A 90 -33.55 -31.37 8.26
CA LEU A 90 -33.54 -29.91 8.09
C LEU A 90 -32.74 -29.43 6.88
N ALA A 91 -31.66 -30.13 6.53
CA ALA A 91 -30.86 -29.75 5.40
C ALA A 91 -30.34 -30.97 4.60
N ARG A 92 -30.36 -30.87 3.28
CA ARG A 92 -29.74 -31.82 2.36
C ARG A 92 -28.27 -31.51 2.21
N VAL A 93 -27.43 -32.51 2.30
CA VAL A 93 -25.97 -32.36 2.23
C VAL A 93 -25.43 -33.05 0.97
N GLU A 94 -24.71 -32.32 0.14
CA GLU A 94 -24.02 -32.83 -1.03
C GLU A 94 -22.52 -32.47 -0.94
N GLY A 95 -21.70 -33.45 -0.56
CA GLY A 95 -20.30 -33.22 -0.22
C GLY A 95 -20.19 -32.27 1.00
N ALA A 96 -19.67 -31.07 0.78
CA ALA A 96 -19.56 -30.04 1.80
C ALA A 96 -20.54 -28.87 1.55
N VAL A 97 -21.58 -29.06 0.73
CA VAL A 97 -22.58 -28.03 0.42
C VAL A 97 -23.90 -28.43 1.05
N PHE A 98 -24.51 -27.49 1.76
CA PHE A 98 -25.77 -27.64 2.51
C PHE A 98 -26.89 -26.86 1.80
N TYR A 99 -28.01 -27.52 1.62
CA TYR A 99 -29.23 -26.95 1.00
C TYR A 99 -30.38 -27.04 1.96
N PRO A 100 -31.31 -26.07 2.01
CA PRO A 100 -32.47 -26.10 2.87
C PRO A 100 -33.42 -27.25 2.48
N ALA A 101 -34.00 -27.94 3.47
CA ALA A 101 -34.97 -29.00 3.25
C ALA A 101 -36.24 -28.78 4.09
N LYS A 102 -36.12 -28.33 5.32
CA LYS A 102 -37.24 -28.04 6.23
C LYS A 102 -36.80 -26.96 7.25
N ASP A 103 -37.72 -26.08 7.61
CA ASP A 103 -37.50 -25.05 8.62
C ASP A 103 -37.18 -25.63 9.99
N GLY A 104 -36.23 -25.04 10.68
CA GLY A 104 -35.79 -25.41 12.02
C GLY A 104 -34.38 -25.03 12.37
N GLU A 105 -33.97 -25.43 13.56
CA GLU A 105 -32.59 -25.21 14.05
C GLU A 105 -32.01 -26.54 14.50
N THR A 106 -30.75 -26.79 14.17
CA THR A 106 -30.01 -28.02 14.53
C THR A 106 -28.55 -27.69 14.71
N THR A 107 -27.72 -28.69 14.94
CA THR A 107 -26.25 -28.57 14.96
C THR A 107 -25.63 -29.52 13.96
N LEU A 108 -24.50 -29.09 13.41
CA LEU A 108 -23.64 -29.87 12.54
C LEU A 108 -22.37 -30.22 13.29
N ASN A 109 -22.03 -31.50 13.37
CA ASN A 109 -20.74 -31.96 13.84
C ASN A 109 -19.84 -32.23 12.63
N VAL A 110 -18.67 -31.60 12.61
CA VAL A 110 -17.62 -31.82 11.59
C VAL A 110 -16.43 -32.48 12.25
N THR A 111 -16.08 -33.69 11.78
CA THR A 111 -15.02 -34.50 12.39
C THR A 111 -13.90 -34.79 11.38
N TYR A 112 -12.65 -34.63 11.80
CA TYR A 112 -11.45 -35.01 11.07
C TYR A 112 -10.37 -35.48 12.05
N GLU A 113 -9.79 -36.67 11.82
CA GLU A 113 -8.73 -37.29 12.64
C GLU A 113 -8.95 -37.18 14.15
N GLY A 114 -10.22 -37.44 14.59
CA GLY A 114 -10.59 -37.41 16.01
C GLY A 114 -10.87 -36.02 16.59
N GLN A 115 -10.61 -34.94 15.88
CA GLN A 115 -11.02 -33.58 16.24
C GLN A 115 -12.46 -33.36 15.76
N THR A 116 -13.30 -32.72 16.59
CA THR A 116 -14.69 -32.41 16.25
C THR A 116 -15.00 -30.95 16.54
N VAL A 117 -15.62 -30.28 15.57
CA VAL A 117 -16.16 -28.92 15.69
C VAL A 117 -17.66 -28.98 15.47
N THR A 118 -18.43 -28.35 16.36
CA THR A 118 -19.89 -28.28 16.28
C THR A 118 -20.31 -26.86 15.88
N LEU A 119 -21.15 -26.73 14.85
CA LEU A 119 -21.67 -25.44 14.38
C LEU A 119 -23.19 -25.40 14.48
N PRO A 120 -23.81 -24.23 14.73
CA PRO A 120 -25.25 -24.05 14.62
C PRO A 120 -25.66 -24.04 13.14
N VAL A 121 -26.79 -24.66 12.86
CA VAL A 121 -27.47 -24.68 11.56
C VAL A 121 -28.92 -24.19 11.76
N LYS A 122 -29.27 -23.19 11.00
CA LYS A 122 -30.63 -22.61 10.97
C LYS A 122 -31.16 -22.62 9.55
N VAL A 123 -32.40 -23.07 9.41
CA VAL A 123 -33.09 -23.10 8.12
C VAL A 123 -34.41 -22.37 8.29
N ARG A 124 -34.67 -21.45 7.38
CA ARG A 124 -35.88 -20.63 7.34
C ARG A 124 -36.45 -20.61 5.94
N GLU A 125 -37.77 -20.62 5.84
CA GLU A 125 -38.46 -20.48 4.55
C GLU A 125 -38.01 -21.51 3.49
N ALA A 126 -37.69 -22.73 3.91
CA ALA A 126 -37.10 -23.77 3.05
C ALA A 126 -37.88 -24.04 1.76
N GLU A 127 -39.21 -23.86 1.78
CA GLU A 127 -40.11 -24.07 0.62
C GLU A 127 -40.35 -22.77 -0.16
N VAL A 128 -39.93 -21.60 0.36
CA VAL A 128 -40.21 -20.30 -0.25
C VAL A 128 -39.22 -20.02 -1.33
N ARG A 129 -39.71 -19.85 -2.56
CA ARG A 129 -38.88 -19.47 -3.70
C ARG A 129 -38.97 -17.96 -3.93
N HIS A 130 -38.03 -17.19 -3.31
CA HIS A 130 -37.96 -15.75 -3.48
C HIS A 130 -37.78 -15.35 -4.95
N PRO A 131 -38.36 -14.23 -5.43
CA PRO A 131 -38.13 -13.74 -6.78
C PRO A 131 -36.65 -13.37 -6.98
N LEU A 132 -36.18 -13.54 -8.21
CA LEU A 132 -34.81 -13.14 -8.57
C LEU A 132 -34.69 -11.62 -8.57
N SER A 133 -33.65 -11.13 -7.93
CA SER A 133 -33.20 -9.72 -7.98
C SER A 133 -32.33 -9.49 -9.20
N PHE A 134 -32.63 -8.43 -9.97
CA PHE A 134 -31.77 -8.05 -11.07
C PHE A 134 -30.35 -7.70 -10.57
N ARG A 135 -30.27 -6.95 -9.48
CA ARG A 135 -29.02 -6.49 -8.90
C ARG A 135 -28.22 -7.61 -8.23
N LEU A 136 -28.89 -8.47 -7.45
CA LEU A 136 -28.23 -9.45 -6.58
C LEU A 136 -28.06 -10.83 -7.20
N ASP A 137 -28.80 -11.15 -8.27
CA ASP A 137 -28.73 -12.45 -8.93
C ASP A 137 -28.30 -12.33 -10.40
N VAL A 138 -28.85 -11.38 -11.17
CA VAL A 138 -28.60 -11.27 -12.62
C VAL A 138 -27.29 -10.52 -12.90
N MET A 139 -27.07 -9.36 -12.29
CA MET A 139 -25.85 -8.58 -12.50
C MET A 139 -24.57 -9.33 -12.08
N PRO A 140 -24.55 -10.10 -10.98
CA PRO A 140 -23.38 -10.92 -10.64
C PRO A 140 -23.05 -11.99 -11.70
N VAL A 141 -24.04 -12.57 -12.38
CA VAL A 141 -23.80 -13.49 -13.51
C VAL A 141 -23.05 -12.77 -14.63
N PHE A 142 -23.43 -11.53 -15.00
CA PHE A 142 -22.72 -10.75 -16.01
C PHE A 142 -21.29 -10.40 -15.59
N MET A 143 -21.08 -10.10 -14.30
CA MET A 143 -19.73 -9.86 -13.77
C MET A 143 -18.87 -11.11 -13.82
N LYS A 144 -19.42 -12.22 -13.34
CA LYS A 144 -18.72 -13.51 -13.28
C LYS A 144 -18.34 -14.05 -14.65
N ALA A 145 -19.28 -13.95 -15.60
CA ALA A 145 -19.07 -14.35 -16.98
C ALA A 145 -18.23 -13.32 -17.79
N GLY A 146 -17.86 -12.16 -17.22
CA GLY A 146 -17.07 -11.14 -17.87
C GLY A 146 -17.81 -10.32 -18.95
N CYS A 147 -19.15 -10.43 -19.02
CA CYS A 147 -19.94 -9.70 -20.03
C CYS A 147 -19.76 -8.18 -19.95
N ASN A 148 -19.66 -7.63 -18.74
CA ASN A 148 -19.48 -6.20 -18.47
C ASN A 148 -18.03 -5.80 -18.19
N SER A 149 -17.06 -6.59 -18.64
CA SER A 149 -15.64 -6.23 -18.61
C SER A 149 -15.28 -5.19 -19.68
N GLY A 150 -14.17 -4.47 -19.50
CA GLY A 150 -13.71 -3.45 -20.45
C GLY A 150 -13.32 -3.98 -21.84
N SER A 151 -13.05 -5.27 -21.97
CA SER A 151 -12.79 -5.94 -23.25
C SER A 151 -14.07 -6.37 -23.97
N CYS A 152 -15.20 -6.36 -23.26
CA CYS A 152 -16.52 -6.77 -23.76
C CYS A 152 -17.52 -5.57 -23.73
N HIS A 153 -18.74 -5.82 -23.26
CA HIS A 153 -19.81 -4.81 -23.26
C HIS A 153 -19.62 -3.70 -22.21
N GLY A 154 -18.68 -3.83 -21.27
CA GLY A 154 -18.29 -2.78 -20.32
C GLY A 154 -17.37 -1.70 -20.91
N ALA A 155 -16.94 -1.81 -22.18
CA ALA A 155 -16.22 -0.74 -22.86
C ALA A 155 -17.07 0.54 -22.95
N ALA A 156 -16.43 1.71 -23.00
CA ALA A 156 -17.14 3.01 -22.97
C ALA A 156 -18.23 3.17 -24.06
N ARG A 157 -18.09 2.50 -25.20
CA ARG A 157 -19.10 2.44 -26.28
C ARG A 157 -19.80 1.09 -26.38
N GLY A 158 -19.54 0.20 -25.44
CA GLY A 158 -19.97 -1.20 -25.53
C GLY A 158 -19.30 -1.95 -26.69
N LYS A 159 -19.93 -3.03 -27.13
CA LYS A 159 -19.50 -3.83 -28.27
C LYS A 159 -20.70 -4.19 -29.11
N ASP A 160 -20.59 -4.04 -30.44
CA ASP A 160 -21.65 -4.33 -31.42
C ASP A 160 -23.01 -3.66 -31.10
N GLY A 161 -22.97 -2.39 -30.62
CA GLY A 161 -24.16 -1.62 -30.25
C GLY A 161 -24.84 -2.05 -28.95
N PHE A 162 -24.18 -2.85 -28.14
CA PHE A 162 -24.64 -3.22 -26.80
C PHE A 162 -23.59 -2.81 -25.75
N MET A 163 -24.00 -1.97 -24.82
CA MET A 163 -23.19 -1.52 -23.68
C MET A 163 -23.79 -2.01 -22.36
N LEU A 164 -22.95 -2.41 -21.47
CA LEU A 164 -23.25 -2.61 -20.04
C LEU A 164 -22.34 -1.69 -19.22
N SER A 165 -22.78 -1.33 -18.03
CA SER A 165 -21.91 -0.55 -17.13
C SER A 165 -20.70 -1.39 -16.71
N LEU A 166 -19.52 -0.81 -16.81
CA LEU A 166 -18.27 -1.48 -16.44
C LEU A 166 -18.31 -1.95 -14.99
N PHE A 167 -18.17 -3.24 -14.77
CA PHE A 167 -18.28 -3.87 -13.45
C PHE A 167 -19.60 -3.57 -12.71
N GLY A 168 -20.68 -3.27 -13.43
CA GLY A 168 -22.03 -3.13 -12.87
C GLY A 168 -22.23 -1.86 -12.03
N TYR A 169 -21.57 -0.75 -12.32
CA TYR A 169 -21.70 0.49 -11.56
C TYR A 169 -23.09 1.17 -11.71
N ASP A 170 -23.83 0.85 -12.76
CA ASP A 170 -25.15 1.42 -13.07
C ASP A 170 -26.17 0.30 -13.37
N PRO A 171 -26.62 -0.47 -12.38
CA PRO A 171 -27.56 -1.57 -12.60
C PRO A 171 -28.90 -1.11 -13.20
N ALA A 172 -29.39 0.07 -12.81
CA ALA A 172 -30.65 0.61 -13.34
C ALA A 172 -30.54 0.92 -14.84
N GLY A 173 -29.45 1.54 -15.28
CA GLY A 173 -29.15 1.77 -16.68
C GLY A 173 -28.98 0.47 -17.46
N ASP A 174 -28.32 -0.53 -16.86
CA ASP A 174 -28.12 -1.84 -17.50
C ASP A 174 -29.44 -2.58 -17.71
N HIS A 175 -30.35 -2.51 -16.76
CA HIS A 175 -31.69 -3.05 -16.94
C HIS A 175 -32.42 -2.41 -18.14
N VAL A 176 -32.35 -1.07 -18.28
CA VAL A 176 -32.95 -0.35 -19.43
C VAL A 176 -32.28 -0.77 -20.73
N ARG A 177 -30.94 -0.87 -20.76
CA ARG A 177 -30.18 -1.29 -21.94
C ARG A 177 -30.54 -2.71 -22.37
N LEU A 178 -30.75 -3.62 -21.44
CA LEU A 178 -31.15 -5.01 -21.72
C LEU A 178 -32.59 -5.12 -22.23
N THR A 179 -33.53 -4.41 -21.57
CA THR A 179 -34.95 -4.67 -21.74
C THR A 179 -35.67 -3.67 -22.64
N ARG A 180 -35.20 -2.40 -22.75
CA ARG A 180 -35.95 -1.31 -23.40
C ARG A 180 -35.21 -0.60 -24.53
N GLU A 181 -33.90 -0.57 -24.54
CA GLU A 181 -33.12 0.18 -25.53
C GLU A 181 -33.32 -0.36 -26.95
N GLN A 182 -33.46 -1.65 -27.12
CA GLN A 182 -33.83 -2.33 -28.38
C GLN A 182 -34.78 -3.47 -28.04
N VAL A 183 -36.06 -3.13 -27.94
CA VAL A 183 -37.11 -4.06 -27.57
C VAL A 183 -37.14 -5.29 -28.49
N GLY A 184 -37.20 -6.49 -27.91
CA GLY A 184 -37.24 -7.76 -28.62
C GLY A 184 -35.94 -8.23 -29.28
N ARG A 185 -34.87 -7.42 -29.23
CA ARG A 185 -33.57 -7.83 -29.84
C ARG A 185 -32.72 -8.65 -28.90
N ARG A 186 -32.63 -8.26 -27.63
CA ARG A 186 -31.72 -8.89 -26.66
C ARG A 186 -32.40 -9.97 -25.87
N ILE A 187 -33.62 -9.76 -25.48
CA ILE A 187 -34.45 -10.70 -24.74
C ILE A 187 -35.76 -10.98 -25.46
N ASN A 188 -36.19 -12.23 -25.40
CA ASN A 188 -37.49 -12.71 -25.91
C ASN A 188 -38.33 -13.18 -24.74
N LEU A 189 -39.36 -12.41 -24.38
CA LEU A 189 -40.24 -12.74 -23.27
C LEU A 189 -41.25 -13.88 -23.57
N ALA A 190 -41.49 -14.11 -24.88
CA ALA A 190 -42.42 -15.19 -25.30
C ALA A 190 -41.76 -16.57 -25.32
N ILE A 191 -40.51 -16.60 -25.75
CA ILE A 191 -39.65 -17.80 -25.78
C ILE A 191 -38.31 -17.43 -25.17
N PRO A 192 -38.14 -17.49 -23.86
CA PRO A 192 -36.93 -17.02 -23.17
C PRO A 192 -35.64 -17.64 -23.69
N GLU A 193 -35.66 -18.92 -24.09
CA GLU A 193 -34.52 -19.66 -24.63
C GLU A 193 -34.00 -19.06 -25.96
N ASP A 194 -34.87 -18.44 -26.74
CA ASP A 194 -34.52 -17.77 -28.02
C ASP A 194 -34.06 -16.30 -27.79
N SER A 195 -33.74 -15.94 -26.56
CA SER A 195 -33.15 -14.63 -26.29
C SER A 195 -31.70 -14.57 -26.80
N THR A 196 -31.37 -13.61 -27.67
CA THR A 196 -30.00 -13.41 -28.16
C THR A 196 -28.97 -13.28 -27.03
N LEU A 197 -29.39 -12.77 -25.86
CA LEU A 197 -28.57 -12.74 -24.65
C LEU A 197 -28.11 -14.14 -24.24
N LEU A 198 -29.00 -15.11 -24.21
CA LEU A 198 -28.72 -16.50 -23.86
C LEU A 198 -27.98 -17.23 -24.96
N GLU A 199 -28.47 -17.13 -26.22
CA GLU A 199 -27.88 -17.81 -27.38
C GLU A 199 -26.41 -17.42 -27.59
N LYS A 200 -26.06 -16.12 -27.45
CA LYS A 200 -24.67 -15.65 -27.53
C LYS A 200 -23.82 -16.17 -26.37
N ALA A 201 -24.34 -16.14 -25.18
CA ALA A 201 -23.59 -16.55 -23.98
C ALA A 201 -23.20 -18.04 -24.01
N ILE A 202 -24.05 -18.93 -24.58
CA ILE A 202 -23.74 -20.34 -24.77
C ILE A 202 -23.09 -20.64 -26.14
N ASN A 203 -22.84 -19.61 -26.97
CA ASN A 203 -22.29 -19.72 -28.32
C ASN A 203 -23.17 -20.53 -29.28
N ALA A 204 -24.48 -20.56 -29.09
CA ALA A 204 -25.44 -21.15 -30.04
C ALA A 204 -25.52 -20.31 -31.33
N VAL A 205 -25.25 -19.01 -31.24
CA VAL A 205 -25.04 -18.10 -32.35
C VAL A 205 -23.65 -17.45 -32.24
N PRO A 206 -23.03 -17.02 -33.35
CA PRO A 206 -21.69 -16.44 -33.32
C PRO A 206 -21.53 -15.30 -32.31
N HIS A 207 -20.57 -15.43 -31.41
CA HIS A 207 -20.25 -14.47 -30.36
C HIS A 207 -18.75 -14.21 -30.30
N THR A 208 -18.33 -12.97 -30.50
CA THR A 208 -16.92 -12.57 -30.44
C THR A 208 -16.28 -12.85 -29.06
N GLY A 209 -17.09 -12.80 -27.99
CA GLY A 209 -16.67 -13.16 -26.62
C GLY A 209 -16.54 -14.65 -26.37
N GLY A 210 -16.89 -15.51 -27.38
CA GLY A 210 -16.88 -16.97 -27.22
C GLY A 210 -18.02 -17.48 -26.33
N LYS A 211 -17.92 -18.74 -25.94
CA LYS A 211 -18.81 -19.39 -24.97
C LYS A 211 -18.45 -18.95 -23.55
N LEU A 212 -19.40 -18.43 -22.81
CA LEU A 212 -19.20 -17.90 -21.46
C LEU A 212 -19.59 -18.91 -20.37
N PHE A 213 -20.63 -19.70 -20.62
CA PHE A 213 -21.10 -20.75 -19.73
C PHE A 213 -21.89 -21.82 -20.48
N GLU A 214 -22.14 -22.96 -19.83
CA GLU A 214 -22.90 -24.08 -20.37
C GLU A 214 -24.41 -23.82 -20.22
N LYS A 215 -25.20 -24.46 -21.10
CA LYS A 215 -26.67 -24.42 -21.07
C LYS A 215 -27.25 -25.02 -19.78
N GLU A 216 -26.56 -25.97 -19.22
CA GLU A 216 -26.94 -26.68 -17.98
C GLU A 216 -26.49 -25.93 -16.71
N SER A 217 -25.79 -24.80 -16.88
CA SER A 217 -25.23 -24.02 -15.74
C SER A 217 -26.31 -23.27 -14.96
N GLU A 218 -26.04 -23.02 -13.69
CA GLU A 218 -26.85 -22.13 -12.84
C GLU A 218 -27.00 -20.73 -13.45
N TYR A 219 -25.98 -20.23 -14.13
CA TYR A 219 -26.01 -18.91 -14.80
C TYR A 219 -27.05 -18.85 -15.90
N TYR A 220 -27.11 -19.88 -16.74
CA TYR A 220 -28.14 -19.97 -17.75
C TYR A 220 -29.54 -20.10 -17.14
N ALA A 221 -29.71 -20.95 -16.13
CA ALA A 221 -30.99 -21.14 -15.43
C ALA A 221 -31.47 -19.85 -14.78
N THR A 222 -30.58 -19.09 -14.13
CA THR A 222 -30.90 -17.79 -13.48
C THR A 222 -31.36 -16.75 -14.52
N LEU A 223 -30.62 -16.58 -15.60
CA LEU A 223 -30.98 -15.63 -16.66
C LEU A 223 -32.29 -16.02 -17.37
N ARG A 224 -32.46 -17.29 -17.70
CA ARG A 224 -33.69 -17.82 -18.32
C ARG A 224 -34.89 -17.60 -17.44
N GLU A 225 -34.80 -17.93 -16.15
CA GLU A 225 -35.88 -17.73 -15.20
C GLU A 225 -36.25 -16.24 -15.01
N TRP A 226 -35.21 -15.35 -14.93
CA TRP A 226 -35.42 -13.91 -14.87
C TRP A 226 -36.22 -13.41 -16.10
N ILE A 227 -35.82 -13.85 -17.32
CA ILE A 227 -36.51 -13.49 -18.56
C ILE A 227 -37.95 -14.07 -18.55
N SER A 228 -38.15 -15.33 -18.16
CA SER A 228 -39.46 -16.00 -18.08
C SER A 228 -40.43 -15.29 -17.14
N ASN A 229 -39.93 -14.64 -16.10
CA ASN A 229 -40.68 -13.84 -15.16
C ASN A 229 -40.97 -12.40 -15.63
N GLY A 230 -40.69 -12.11 -16.90
CA GLY A 230 -40.91 -10.77 -17.50
C GLY A 230 -39.75 -9.81 -17.35
N ALA A 231 -38.58 -10.30 -17.01
CA ALA A 231 -37.32 -9.53 -16.82
C ALA A 231 -37.51 -8.33 -15.85
N PRO A 232 -38.01 -8.54 -14.62
CA PRO A 232 -38.33 -7.48 -13.67
C PRO A 232 -37.04 -6.72 -13.25
N ASN A 233 -37.21 -5.41 -12.97
CA ASN A 233 -36.19 -4.64 -12.26
C ASN A 233 -36.48 -4.66 -10.77
N ASP A 234 -35.46 -4.39 -9.96
CA ASP A 234 -35.64 -4.25 -8.52
C ASP A 234 -36.35 -2.94 -8.15
N ASP A 235 -37.14 -2.99 -7.11
CA ASP A 235 -37.56 -1.80 -6.38
C ASP A 235 -36.39 -1.40 -5.45
N VAL A 236 -35.64 -0.36 -5.84
CA VAL A 236 -34.46 0.10 -5.12
C VAL A 236 -34.72 0.42 -3.64
N SER A 237 -35.97 0.70 -3.28
CA SER A 237 -36.37 0.98 -1.90
C SER A 237 -36.53 -0.30 -1.04
N LYS A 238 -36.62 -1.45 -1.69
CA LYS A 238 -36.92 -2.74 -1.01
C LYS A 238 -35.80 -3.76 -1.16
N VAL A 239 -34.99 -3.66 -2.22
CA VAL A 239 -33.92 -4.62 -2.42
C VAL A 239 -32.86 -4.47 -1.33
N ALA A 240 -32.46 -5.58 -0.72
CA ALA A 240 -31.42 -5.62 0.30
C ALA A 240 -30.07 -5.18 -0.30
N LYS A 241 -29.25 -4.49 0.49
CA LYS A 241 -27.91 -4.07 0.10
C LYS A 241 -26.89 -5.03 0.69
N VAL A 242 -25.86 -5.35 -0.06
CA VAL A 242 -24.69 -6.03 0.49
C VAL A 242 -24.02 -5.07 1.48
N VAL A 243 -23.87 -5.50 2.73
CA VAL A 243 -23.23 -4.71 3.80
C VAL A 243 -21.86 -5.22 4.18
N ALA A 244 -21.59 -6.51 3.92
CA ALA A 244 -20.28 -7.12 4.10
C ALA A 244 -20.10 -8.32 3.18
N VAL A 245 -18.85 -8.59 2.80
CA VAL A 245 -18.44 -9.83 2.13
C VAL A 245 -17.31 -10.43 2.94
N GLU A 246 -17.34 -11.73 3.17
CA GLU A 246 -16.35 -12.49 3.92
C GLU A 246 -15.75 -13.57 3.01
N LEU A 247 -14.41 -13.71 3.08
CA LEU A 247 -13.67 -14.74 2.33
C LEU A 247 -13.04 -15.70 3.30
N TYR A 248 -13.26 -16.98 3.10
CA TYR A 248 -12.78 -18.04 3.96
C TYR A 248 -11.97 -19.10 3.18
N PRO A 249 -10.92 -19.67 3.80
CA PRO A 249 -10.37 -19.32 5.10
C PRO A 249 -9.67 -17.94 5.08
N PRO A 250 -9.50 -17.30 6.25
CA PRO A 250 -8.91 -15.96 6.33
C PRO A 250 -7.40 -15.91 6.03
N ASN A 251 -6.73 -17.04 6.03
CA ASN A 251 -5.32 -17.20 5.64
C ASN A 251 -4.98 -18.67 5.40
N GLY A 252 -3.79 -18.93 4.84
CA GLY A 252 -3.26 -20.28 4.69
C GLY A 252 -1.76 -20.34 4.51
N VAL A 253 -1.15 -21.45 4.97
CA VAL A 253 0.26 -21.79 4.76
C VAL A 253 0.32 -23.15 4.09
N LEU A 254 0.68 -23.19 2.81
CA LEU A 254 0.64 -24.37 1.96
C LEU A 254 2.01 -25.04 1.89
N ASP A 255 2.06 -26.38 2.02
CA ASP A 255 3.28 -27.20 2.12
C ASP A 255 3.73 -27.72 0.74
N GLY A 256 4.15 -26.81 -0.13
CA GLY A 256 4.72 -27.14 -1.42
C GLY A 256 3.79 -26.95 -2.61
N ALA A 257 4.38 -27.02 -3.79
CA ALA A 257 3.66 -26.92 -5.06
C ALA A 257 2.63 -28.04 -5.21
N GLY A 258 1.46 -27.71 -5.78
CA GLY A 258 0.36 -28.64 -6.01
C GLY A 258 -0.59 -28.81 -4.81
N GLU A 259 -0.26 -28.31 -3.62
CA GLU A 259 -1.23 -28.26 -2.51
C GLU A 259 -2.38 -27.33 -2.86
N THR A 260 -3.59 -27.68 -2.42
CA THR A 260 -4.80 -26.94 -2.78
C THR A 260 -5.56 -26.43 -1.54
N GLN A 261 -6.30 -25.35 -1.72
CA GLN A 261 -7.21 -24.82 -0.72
C GLN A 261 -8.47 -24.27 -1.40
N GLN A 262 -9.63 -24.83 -1.06
CA GLN A 262 -10.90 -24.26 -1.52
C GLN A 262 -11.22 -22.99 -0.73
N LEU A 263 -11.75 -21.99 -1.44
CA LEU A 263 -12.31 -20.77 -0.84
C LEU A 263 -13.83 -20.81 -0.87
N THR A 264 -14.46 -20.19 0.13
CA THR A 264 -15.89 -19.87 0.15
C THR A 264 -16.11 -18.39 0.45
N VAL A 265 -17.12 -17.79 -0.19
CA VAL A 265 -17.46 -16.38 -0.09
C VAL A 265 -18.87 -16.23 0.43
N ARG A 266 -19.02 -15.51 1.54
CA ARG A 266 -20.31 -15.22 2.16
C ARG A 266 -20.62 -13.72 2.07
N ALA A 267 -21.78 -13.36 1.53
CA ALA A 267 -22.26 -12.00 1.52
C ALA A 267 -23.33 -11.82 2.60
N ARG A 268 -23.26 -10.73 3.38
CA ARG A 268 -24.29 -10.32 4.35
C ARG A 268 -25.05 -9.14 3.80
N TYR A 269 -26.35 -9.14 4.06
CA TYR A 269 -27.26 -8.14 3.53
C TYR A 269 -27.88 -7.26 4.63
N SER A 270 -28.40 -6.10 4.22
CA SER A 270 -28.97 -5.07 5.12
C SER A 270 -30.28 -5.50 5.83
N ASP A 271 -30.91 -6.56 5.36
CA ASP A 271 -32.10 -7.18 5.97
C ASP A 271 -31.78 -8.24 7.03
N GLY A 272 -30.45 -8.46 7.29
CA GLY A 272 -29.94 -9.43 8.24
C GLY A 272 -29.80 -10.85 7.68
N THR A 273 -30.10 -11.07 6.40
CA THR A 273 -29.82 -12.34 5.72
C THR A 273 -28.36 -12.43 5.25
N ASP A 274 -27.92 -13.63 4.96
CA ASP A 274 -26.65 -13.89 4.30
C ASP A 274 -26.79 -14.96 3.22
N ARG A 275 -25.82 -15.05 2.30
CA ARG A 275 -25.80 -16.03 1.22
C ARG A 275 -24.36 -16.45 0.90
N ASP A 276 -24.19 -17.72 0.54
CA ASP A 276 -23.01 -18.20 -0.15
C ASP A 276 -23.02 -17.69 -1.60
N VAL A 277 -22.10 -16.79 -1.90
CA VAL A 277 -21.94 -16.19 -3.23
C VAL A 277 -20.67 -16.66 -3.94
N THR A 278 -20.10 -17.77 -3.50
CA THR A 278 -18.84 -18.33 -4.04
C THR A 278 -18.88 -18.48 -5.56
N ASN A 279 -19.99 -19.00 -6.10
CA ASN A 279 -20.16 -19.19 -7.54
C ASN A 279 -20.34 -17.86 -8.30
N LEU A 280 -20.75 -16.80 -7.64
CA LEU A 280 -20.98 -15.48 -8.24
C LEU A 280 -19.78 -14.54 -8.03
N ALA A 281 -18.90 -14.85 -7.10
CA ALA A 281 -17.73 -14.03 -6.81
C ALA A 281 -16.65 -14.19 -7.90
N VAL A 282 -16.00 -13.09 -8.24
CA VAL A 282 -14.84 -13.08 -9.15
C VAL A 282 -13.58 -13.22 -8.32
N PHE A 283 -12.80 -14.27 -8.56
CA PHE A 283 -11.55 -14.52 -7.85
C PHE A 283 -10.35 -13.96 -8.62
N LEU A 284 -9.37 -13.42 -7.88
CA LEU A 284 -8.14 -12.84 -8.39
C LEU A 284 -7.00 -13.15 -7.42
N THR A 285 -5.78 -13.15 -7.90
CA THR A 285 -4.57 -13.22 -7.06
C THR A 285 -3.59 -12.13 -7.50
N ASN A 286 -2.81 -11.61 -6.57
CA ASN A 286 -1.74 -10.67 -6.89
C ASN A 286 -0.41 -11.37 -7.26
N ASN A 287 -0.33 -12.71 -7.09
CA ASN A 287 0.86 -13.50 -7.42
C ASN A 287 0.46 -14.92 -7.87
N GLU A 288 0.18 -15.06 -9.16
CA GLU A 288 -0.19 -16.36 -9.77
C GLU A 288 0.93 -17.39 -9.71
N THR A 289 2.19 -16.97 -9.67
CA THR A 289 3.35 -17.86 -9.59
C THR A 289 3.38 -18.60 -8.25
N SER A 290 3.01 -17.93 -7.15
CA SER A 290 2.97 -18.57 -5.82
C SER A 290 1.63 -19.24 -5.55
N ALA A 291 0.50 -18.61 -5.88
CA ALA A 291 -0.82 -19.20 -5.68
C ALA A 291 -1.78 -18.76 -6.80
N ALA A 292 -2.06 -19.68 -7.72
CA ALA A 292 -3.09 -19.50 -8.72
C ALA A 292 -4.48 -19.79 -8.13
N VAL A 293 -5.50 -19.09 -8.61
CA VAL A 293 -6.90 -19.31 -8.18
C VAL A 293 -7.80 -19.59 -9.37
N SER A 294 -8.60 -20.63 -9.26
CA SER A 294 -9.58 -21.00 -10.29
C SER A 294 -10.82 -20.09 -10.23
N PRO A 295 -11.64 -20.05 -11.30
CA PRO A 295 -12.92 -19.36 -11.26
C PRO A 295 -13.88 -19.86 -10.16
N THR A 296 -13.71 -21.08 -9.66
CA THR A 296 -14.52 -21.65 -8.57
C THR A 296 -13.94 -21.41 -7.17
N GLY A 297 -12.82 -20.63 -7.07
CA GLY A 297 -12.20 -20.32 -5.79
C GLY A 297 -11.24 -21.40 -5.28
N LEU A 298 -10.81 -22.36 -6.12
CA LEU A 298 -9.78 -23.32 -5.72
C LEU A 298 -8.39 -22.68 -5.93
N ILE A 299 -7.65 -22.54 -4.85
CA ILE A 299 -6.24 -22.16 -4.87
C ILE A 299 -5.39 -23.38 -5.16
N THR A 300 -4.38 -23.21 -6.01
CA THR A 300 -3.32 -24.19 -6.25
C THR A 300 -1.96 -23.54 -5.97
N ALA A 301 -1.21 -24.10 -5.03
CA ALA A 301 0.13 -23.66 -4.69
C ALA A 301 1.12 -23.91 -5.83
N GLY A 302 1.94 -22.91 -6.10
CA GLY A 302 3.02 -22.94 -7.09
C GLY A 302 4.40 -22.83 -6.43
N GLU A 303 5.16 -21.81 -6.79
CA GLU A 303 6.50 -21.55 -6.25
C GLU A 303 6.44 -20.94 -4.84
N ARG A 304 7.55 -21.10 -4.10
CA ARG A 304 7.72 -20.45 -2.79
C ARG A 304 7.45 -18.95 -2.89
N GLY A 305 6.62 -18.43 -1.99
CA GLY A 305 6.32 -17.02 -1.93
C GLY A 305 5.04 -16.71 -1.18
N GLU A 306 4.59 -15.49 -1.35
CA GLU A 306 3.34 -14.99 -0.78
C GLU A 306 2.39 -14.60 -1.89
N ALA A 307 1.11 -14.85 -1.68
CA ALA A 307 0.04 -14.38 -2.55
C ALA A 307 -1.12 -13.85 -1.70
N PHE A 308 -1.75 -12.82 -2.21
CA PHE A 308 -3.01 -12.30 -1.65
C PHE A 308 -4.12 -12.65 -2.63
N VAL A 309 -4.96 -13.61 -2.23
CA VAL A 309 -6.07 -14.09 -3.06
C VAL A 309 -7.33 -13.34 -2.68
N MET A 310 -8.02 -12.80 -3.68
CA MET A 310 -9.16 -11.91 -3.51
C MET A 310 -10.42 -12.51 -4.10
N ALA A 311 -11.55 -12.14 -3.51
CA ALA A 311 -12.88 -12.36 -4.04
C ALA A 311 -13.61 -11.02 -4.15
N ARG A 312 -14.25 -10.78 -5.30
CA ARG A 312 -15.10 -9.63 -5.53
C ARG A 312 -16.54 -10.07 -5.75
N PHE A 313 -17.44 -9.46 -5.00
CA PHE A 313 -18.88 -9.60 -5.18
C PHE A 313 -19.54 -8.23 -5.08
N GLU A 314 -20.30 -7.86 -6.09
CA GLU A 314 -20.86 -6.51 -6.25
C GLU A 314 -19.76 -5.42 -6.16
N THR A 315 -19.88 -4.49 -5.22
CA THR A 315 -18.90 -3.41 -4.98
C THR A 315 -17.84 -3.77 -3.93
N HIS A 316 -17.93 -4.96 -3.33
CA HIS A 316 -17.05 -5.38 -2.26
C HIS A 316 -15.90 -6.24 -2.81
N THR A 317 -14.69 -5.94 -2.36
CA THR A 317 -13.50 -6.76 -2.58
C THR A 317 -12.91 -7.11 -1.24
N VAL A 318 -12.66 -8.38 -1.02
CA VAL A 318 -12.03 -8.93 0.20
C VAL A 318 -10.90 -9.86 -0.21
N GLY A 319 -9.96 -10.13 0.69
CA GLY A 319 -8.86 -11.02 0.36
C GLY A 319 -8.26 -11.72 1.56
N SER A 320 -7.53 -12.80 1.27
CA SER A 320 -6.86 -13.66 2.24
C SER A 320 -5.40 -13.87 1.84
N PRO A 321 -4.43 -13.71 2.75
CA PRO A 321 -3.02 -13.97 2.51
C PRO A 321 -2.74 -15.48 2.53
N PHE A 322 -1.96 -15.94 1.55
CA PHE A 322 -1.44 -17.30 1.47
C PHE A 322 0.08 -17.29 1.37
N ILE A 323 0.71 -18.18 2.10
CA ILE A 323 2.15 -18.45 2.05
C ILE A 323 2.35 -19.83 1.44
N VAL A 324 3.23 -19.95 0.46
CA VAL A 324 3.66 -21.22 -0.09
C VAL A 324 5.10 -21.48 0.33
N LEU A 325 5.31 -22.57 1.06
CA LEU A 325 6.61 -22.99 1.53
C LEU A 325 7.14 -24.16 0.66
N PRO A 326 8.45 -24.38 0.56
CA PRO A 326 8.98 -25.61 -0.01
C PRO A 326 8.49 -26.83 0.79
N LYS A 327 8.12 -27.89 0.10
CA LYS A 327 7.55 -29.09 0.72
C LYS A 327 8.50 -29.68 1.75
N GLY A 328 7.99 -29.87 2.98
CA GLY A 328 8.72 -30.48 4.07
C GLY A 328 9.92 -29.66 4.56
N LEU A 329 9.97 -28.35 4.31
CA LEU A 329 11.06 -27.48 4.74
C LEU A 329 11.19 -27.48 6.27
N VAL A 330 12.32 -27.98 6.77
CA VAL A 330 12.75 -27.86 8.15
C VAL A 330 13.51 -26.56 8.28
N PHE A 331 13.11 -25.71 9.22
CA PHE A 331 13.69 -24.40 9.42
C PHE A 331 13.72 -24.04 10.89
N GLU A 332 14.87 -23.57 11.35
CA GLU A 332 15.06 -23.00 12.68
C GLU A 332 15.42 -21.53 12.54
N TYR A 333 14.64 -20.66 13.18
CA TYR A 333 14.93 -19.23 13.19
C TYR A 333 16.10 -18.95 14.11
N PRO A 334 17.11 -18.16 13.69
CA PRO A 334 18.25 -17.85 14.54
C PRO A 334 17.82 -17.09 15.80
N ASP A 335 18.42 -17.47 16.95
CA ASP A 335 18.22 -16.76 18.21
C ASP A 335 18.99 -15.42 18.17
N GLU A 336 18.28 -14.34 17.96
CA GLU A 336 18.83 -12.99 17.89
C GLU A 336 18.06 -12.05 18.83
N PRO A 337 18.77 -11.13 19.52
CA PRO A 337 18.10 -10.16 20.36
C PRO A 337 17.26 -9.19 19.52
N GLU A 338 16.09 -8.84 20.01
CA GLU A 338 15.19 -7.83 19.45
C GLU A 338 15.43 -6.51 20.22
N VAL A 339 15.62 -5.40 19.52
CA VAL A 339 15.91 -4.09 20.12
C VAL A 339 14.62 -3.31 20.37
N ASN A 340 13.67 -3.40 19.43
CA ASN A 340 12.38 -2.72 19.54
C ASN A 340 11.26 -3.50 18.83
N GLU A 341 10.03 -2.99 18.91
CA GLU A 341 8.83 -3.62 18.34
C GLU A 341 8.95 -3.88 16.82
N ILE A 342 9.74 -3.07 16.08
CA ILE A 342 10.01 -3.30 14.66
C ILE A 342 10.66 -4.66 14.45
N ASP A 343 11.69 -4.96 15.23
CA ASP A 343 12.43 -6.22 15.11
C ASP A 343 11.55 -7.43 15.45
N THR A 344 10.74 -7.32 16.49
CA THR A 344 9.78 -8.36 16.90
C THR A 344 8.80 -8.68 15.78
N LEU A 345 8.20 -7.66 15.16
CA LEU A 345 7.18 -7.85 14.13
C LEU A 345 7.78 -8.34 12.81
N VAL A 346 8.98 -7.88 12.44
CA VAL A 346 9.71 -8.41 11.29
C VAL A 346 10.13 -9.86 11.54
N ALA A 347 10.68 -10.18 12.72
CA ALA A 347 11.06 -11.55 13.09
C ALA A 347 9.85 -12.51 13.03
N ASN A 348 8.70 -12.09 13.54
CA ASN A 348 7.47 -12.88 13.49
C ASN A 348 7.03 -13.18 12.04
N LYS A 349 7.15 -12.20 11.14
CA LYS A 349 6.87 -12.41 9.72
C LYS A 349 7.89 -13.37 9.09
N LEU A 350 9.17 -13.18 9.33
CA LEU A 350 10.24 -14.01 8.79
C LEU A 350 10.14 -15.47 9.28
N LYS A 351 9.75 -15.69 10.55
CA LYS A 351 9.46 -17.01 11.10
C LYS A 351 8.34 -17.72 10.31
N LYS A 352 7.25 -17.01 9.99
CA LYS A 352 6.14 -17.55 9.16
C LYS A 352 6.63 -17.94 7.76
N LEU A 353 7.52 -17.15 7.16
CA LEU A 353 8.08 -17.35 5.82
C LEU A 353 9.23 -18.38 5.77
N ARG A 354 9.68 -18.90 6.91
CA ARG A 354 10.88 -19.74 7.02
C ARG A 354 12.11 -19.06 6.42
N MET A 355 12.34 -17.82 6.79
CA MET A 355 13.39 -16.98 6.24
C MET A 355 14.31 -16.49 7.36
N ALA A 356 15.61 -16.80 7.28
CA ALA A 356 16.59 -16.30 8.20
C ALA A 356 17.02 -14.87 7.81
N PRO A 357 17.08 -13.95 8.77
CA PRO A 357 17.61 -12.62 8.51
C PRO A 357 19.11 -12.67 8.21
N SER A 358 19.62 -11.66 7.50
CA SER A 358 21.06 -11.44 7.36
C SER A 358 21.67 -10.89 8.63
N GLY A 359 22.95 -11.05 8.82
CA GLY A 359 23.70 -10.45 9.94
C GLY A 359 23.65 -8.92 9.93
N LEU A 360 24.18 -8.30 10.97
CA LEU A 360 24.30 -6.84 11.03
C LEU A 360 25.40 -6.35 10.07
N CYS A 361 25.23 -5.15 9.56
CA CYS A 361 26.25 -4.46 8.79
C CYS A 361 27.42 -4.00 9.70
N SER A 362 28.59 -3.79 9.09
CA SER A 362 29.74 -3.23 9.80
C SER A 362 29.46 -1.80 10.28
N ASP A 363 30.33 -1.26 11.13
CA ASP A 363 30.22 0.13 11.57
C ASP A 363 30.51 1.14 10.42
N GLU A 364 31.36 0.76 9.48
CA GLU A 364 31.61 1.54 8.27
C GLU A 364 30.37 1.63 7.38
N GLU A 365 29.74 0.47 7.09
CA GLU A 365 28.49 0.41 6.34
C GLU A 365 27.36 1.16 7.04
N PHE A 366 27.25 1.01 8.36
CA PHE A 366 26.23 1.72 9.14
C PHE A 366 26.42 3.23 9.05
N LEU A 367 27.62 3.72 9.31
CA LEU A 367 27.94 5.16 9.30
C LEU A 367 27.63 5.79 7.93
N ARG A 368 28.07 5.13 6.85
CA ARG A 368 27.77 5.58 5.48
C ARG A 368 26.30 5.59 5.21
N ARG A 369 25.60 4.47 5.49
CA ARG A 369 24.16 4.31 5.22
C ARG A 369 23.35 5.37 5.94
N VAL A 370 23.54 5.50 7.24
CA VAL A 370 22.73 6.39 8.07
C VAL A 370 22.99 7.87 7.75
N THR A 371 24.22 8.24 7.39
CA THR A 371 24.56 9.61 6.97
C THR A 371 23.88 9.95 5.64
N ILE A 372 23.90 9.04 4.65
CA ILE A 372 23.19 9.25 3.38
C ILE A 372 21.69 9.33 3.60
N ASP A 373 21.10 8.45 4.42
CA ASP A 373 19.65 8.39 4.60
C ASP A 373 19.12 9.59 5.39
N ILE A 374 19.81 10.06 6.41
CA ILE A 374 19.35 11.16 7.26
C ILE A 374 19.68 12.53 6.67
N VAL A 375 20.89 12.73 6.15
CA VAL A 375 21.36 14.06 5.72
C VAL A 375 21.72 14.17 4.22
N GLY A 376 21.66 13.06 3.48
CA GLY A 376 21.89 13.02 2.03
C GLY A 376 23.33 13.31 1.61
N LEU A 377 24.27 13.07 2.49
CA LEU A 377 25.72 13.25 2.30
C LEU A 377 26.46 11.99 2.76
N VAL A 378 27.75 11.90 2.45
CA VAL A 378 28.62 10.88 3.04
C VAL A 378 29.31 11.42 4.31
N PRO A 379 29.78 10.56 5.23
CA PRO A 379 30.57 11.03 6.37
C PRO A 379 31.87 11.67 5.89
N THR A 380 32.34 12.71 6.57
CA THR A 380 33.66 13.27 6.32
C THR A 380 34.73 12.32 6.86
N PRO A 381 36.02 12.43 6.39
CA PRO A 381 37.08 11.63 6.97
C PRO A 381 37.23 11.81 8.49
N GLU A 382 36.99 13.02 9.00
CA GLU A 382 37.05 13.32 10.44
C GLU A 382 35.90 12.67 11.20
N GLU A 383 34.65 12.69 10.66
CA GLU A 383 33.50 12.01 11.21
C GLU A 383 33.72 10.48 11.22
N PHE A 384 34.32 9.95 10.14
CA PHE A 384 34.66 8.54 10.03
C PHE A 384 35.63 8.11 11.13
N GLU A 385 36.78 8.79 11.25
CA GLU A 385 37.79 8.46 12.25
C GLU A 385 37.26 8.61 13.68
N ALA A 386 36.50 9.65 13.96
CA ALA A 386 35.86 9.85 15.26
C ALA A 386 34.91 8.69 15.62
N PHE A 387 34.07 8.26 14.67
CA PHE A 387 33.11 7.19 14.87
C PHE A 387 33.75 5.81 14.99
N MET A 388 34.80 5.54 14.20
CA MET A 388 35.52 4.27 14.24
C MET A 388 36.33 4.11 15.52
N ASN A 389 36.86 5.18 16.07
CA ASN A 389 37.65 5.21 17.32
C ASN A 389 36.74 5.18 18.58
N ASP A 390 35.42 5.42 18.44
CA ASP A 390 34.48 5.35 19.53
C ASP A 390 34.12 3.89 19.83
N THR A 391 34.46 3.43 21.03
CA THR A 391 34.18 2.07 21.50
C THR A 391 32.90 1.93 22.32
N SER A 392 32.14 3.00 22.46
CA SER A 392 30.89 3.01 23.25
C SER A 392 29.82 2.14 22.60
N PRO A 393 29.06 1.36 23.38
CA PRO A 393 28.02 0.46 22.83
C PRO A 393 26.85 1.20 22.20
N ASP A 394 26.63 2.47 22.55
CA ASP A 394 25.54 3.34 22.07
C ASP A 394 25.96 4.28 20.93
N LYS A 395 27.20 4.15 20.37
CA LYS A 395 27.74 5.07 19.36
C LYS A 395 26.84 5.23 18.13
N ARG A 396 26.17 4.13 17.70
CA ARG A 396 25.24 4.18 16.56
C ARG A 396 24.00 5.04 16.87
N ALA A 397 23.41 4.89 18.06
CA ALA A 397 22.27 5.69 18.50
C ALA A 397 22.63 7.17 18.62
N ARG A 398 23.77 7.49 19.24
CA ARG A 398 24.27 8.88 19.36
C ARG A 398 24.55 9.51 17.99
N LYS A 399 25.06 8.74 17.03
CA LYS A 399 25.27 9.24 15.66
C LYS A 399 23.95 9.54 14.96
N VAL A 400 22.91 8.74 15.17
CA VAL A 400 21.56 9.05 14.66
C VAL A 400 21.07 10.37 15.24
N ASP A 401 21.17 10.56 16.57
CA ASP A 401 20.73 11.80 17.21
C ASP A 401 21.51 13.02 16.71
N GLU A 402 22.82 12.92 16.54
CA GLU A 402 23.65 13.97 15.96
C GLU A 402 23.21 14.35 14.54
N LEU A 403 22.94 13.36 13.69
CA LEU A 403 22.52 13.60 12.30
C LEU A 403 21.11 14.22 12.23
N LEU A 404 20.21 13.87 13.14
CA LEU A 404 18.85 14.43 13.22
C LEU A 404 18.83 15.91 13.61
N GLU A 405 19.87 16.40 14.30
CA GLU A 405 19.98 17.83 14.66
C GLU A 405 20.63 18.67 13.54
N ARG A 406 21.19 18.05 12.51
CA ARG A 406 21.77 18.76 11.38
C ARG A 406 20.69 19.41 10.50
N LYS A 407 20.98 20.61 9.97
CA LYS A 407 20.05 21.29 9.03
C LYS A 407 19.77 20.49 7.78
N GLU A 408 20.73 19.67 7.33
CA GLU A 408 20.63 18.81 6.16
C GLU A 408 19.49 17.80 6.28
N PHE A 409 19.16 17.34 7.49
CA PHE A 409 17.95 16.54 7.74
C PHE A 409 16.69 17.24 7.25
N SER A 410 16.51 18.50 7.66
CA SER A 410 15.35 19.29 7.22
C SER A 410 15.35 19.51 5.70
N GLU A 411 16.53 19.76 5.09
CA GLU A 411 16.64 19.98 3.64
C GLU A 411 16.17 18.77 2.82
N ILE A 412 16.51 17.54 3.25
CA ILE A 412 16.04 16.29 2.60
C ILE A 412 14.52 16.17 2.67
N TRP A 413 13.95 16.42 3.84
CA TRP A 413 12.50 16.29 4.01
C TRP A 413 11.74 17.43 3.35
N VAL A 414 12.29 18.64 3.29
CA VAL A 414 11.74 19.75 2.50
C VAL A 414 11.69 19.37 1.02
N ASN A 415 12.75 18.79 0.46
CA ASN A 415 12.75 18.36 -0.94
C ASN A 415 11.68 17.29 -1.20
N LYS A 416 11.55 16.28 -0.31
CA LYS A 416 10.51 15.25 -0.42
C LYS A 416 9.09 15.81 -0.37
N TRP A 417 8.80 16.71 0.56
CA TRP A 417 7.49 17.33 0.66
C TRP A 417 7.21 18.30 -0.48
N ALA A 418 8.25 18.98 -0.98
CA ALA A 418 8.14 19.83 -2.16
C ALA A 418 7.79 19.01 -3.44
N GLU A 419 8.24 17.76 -3.55
CA GLU A 419 7.83 16.82 -4.60
C GLU A 419 6.34 16.49 -4.44
N LEU A 420 5.91 16.00 -3.28
CA LEU A 420 4.53 15.60 -2.99
C LEU A 420 3.52 16.75 -3.10
N LEU A 421 3.91 17.97 -2.74
CA LEU A 421 3.08 19.17 -2.76
C LEU A 421 3.25 20.00 -4.03
N GLN A 422 3.94 19.45 -5.04
CA GLN A 422 4.12 20.04 -6.37
C GLN A 422 4.65 21.48 -6.32
N VAL A 423 5.66 21.75 -5.49
CA VAL A 423 6.27 23.09 -5.35
C VAL A 423 7.07 23.42 -6.61
N LYS A 424 6.44 24.18 -7.52
CA LYS A 424 7.04 24.64 -8.76
C LYS A 424 6.39 25.95 -9.23
N SER A 425 7.10 26.73 -10.03
CA SER A 425 6.50 27.85 -10.75
C SER A 425 5.82 27.37 -12.02
N SER A 426 4.72 28.01 -12.37
CA SER A 426 3.93 27.73 -13.57
C SER A 426 3.27 29.02 -14.08
N GLN A 427 2.39 28.92 -15.06
CA GLN A 427 1.58 30.05 -15.47
C GLN A 427 0.64 30.55 -14.36
N GLN A 428 0.18 29.64 -13.49
CA GLN A 428 -0.70 29.97 -12.38
C GLN A 428 0.08 30.36 -11.13
N VAL A 429 1.25 29.76 -10.86
CA VAL A 429 2.05 29.97 -9.66
C VAL A 429 3.28 30.82 -9.99
N SER A 430 3.28 32.06 -9.53
CA SER A 430 4.44 32.93 -9.73
C SER A 430 5.69 32.43 -8.99
N VAL A 431 6.87 32.82 -9.48
CA VAL A 431 8.14 32.47 -8.84
C VAL A 431 8.17 32.94 -7.37
N LYS A 432 7.62 34.14 -7.07
CA LYS A 432 7.52 34.65 -5.69
C LYS A 432 6.63 33.75 -4.83
N ALA A 433 5.45 33.36 -5.31
CA ALA A 433 4.53 32.50 -4.60
C ALA A 433 5.15 31.12 -4.32
N MET A 434 5.82 30.54 -5.32
CA MET A 434 6.54 29.28 -5.20
C MET A 434 7.65 29.35 -4.13
N PHE A 435 8.49 30.40 -4.11
CA PHE A 435 9.52 30.57 -3.09
C PHE A 435 8.94 30.75 -1.68
N LEU A 436 7.85 31.50 -1.54
CA LEU A 436 7.17 31.65 -0.24
C LEU A 436 6.62 30.30 0.25
N TYR A 437 6.05 29.49 -0.66
CA TYR A 437 5.56 28.17 -0.33
C TYR A 437 6.69 27.21 0.08
N PHE A 438 7.79 27.21 -0.67
CA PHE A 438 8.98 26.45 -0.31
C PHE A 438 9.53 26.86 1.07
N ASN A 439 9.63 28.15 1.34
CA ASN A 439 10.11 28.67 2.63
C ASN A 439 9.17 28.32 3.79
N TRP A 440 7.86 28.24 3.55
CA TRP A 440 6.91 27.74 4.53
C TRP A 440 7.21 26.28 4.89
N LEU A 441 7.51 25.43 3.91
CA LEU A 441 7.94 24.05 4.17
C LEU A 441 9.26 24.00 4.95
N VAL A 442 10.22 24.84 4.60
CA VAL A 442 11.50 24.96 5.34
C VAL A 442 11.23 25.31 6.80
N ASP A 443 10.38 26.30 7.06
CA ASP A 443 10.03 26.72 8.43
C ASP A 443 9.39 25.57 9.22
N LYS A 444 8.42 24.86 8.63
CA LYS A 444 7.72 23.76 9.31
C LYS A 444 8.63 22.60 9.64
N LEU A 445 9.43 22.15 8.67
CA LEU A 445 10.27 20.97 8.85
C LEU A 445 11.53 21.24 9.66
N SER A 446 12.12 22.45 9.58
CA SER A 446 13.26 22.83 10.42
C SER A 446 12.90 22.94 11.90
N LYS A 447 11.65 23.30 12.21
CA LYS A 447 11.12 23.35 13.57
C LYS A 447 10.58 22.01 14.07
N ASN A 448 10.70 20.96 13.27
CA ASN A 448 10.08 19.65 13.53
C ASN A 448 8.59 19.78 13.91
N THR A 449 7.85 20.65 13.18
CA THR A 449 6.41 20.82 13.41
C THR A 449 5.70 19.48 13.28
N PRO A 450 4.83 19.10 14.23
CA PRO A 450 4.03 17.90 14.14
C PRO A 450 3.32 17.79 12.79
N MET A 451 3.40 16.62 12.16
CA MET A 451 2.95 16.47 10.77
C MET A 451 1.44 16.64 10.61
N ASP A 452 0.65 16.28 11.62
CA ASP A 452 -0.78 16.55 11.67
C ASP A 452 -1.09 18.06 11.68
N GLN A 453 -0.32 18.84 12.43
CA GLN A 453 -0.48 20.30 12.48
C GLN A 453 -0.12 20.93 11.13
N MET A 454 0.99 20.50 10.51
CA MET A 454 1.39 21.01 9.20
C MET A 454 0.32 20.73 8.14
N VAL A 455 -0.26 19.53 8.11
CA VAL A 455 -1.30 19.16 7.15
C VAL A 455 -2.62 19.87 7.45
N ARG A 456 -2.97 20.04 8.71
CA ARG A 456 -4.17 20.80 9.12
C ARG A 456 -4.08 22.25 8.69
N GLU A 457 -2.94 22.90 8.90
CA GLU A 457 -2.68 24.26 8.45
C GLU A 457 -2.75 24.38 6.92
N LEU A 458 -2.17 23.40 6.19
CA LEU A 458 -2.17 23.37 4.75
C LEU A 458 -3.58 23.27 4.16
N LEU A 459 -4.37 22.30 4.61
CA LEU A 459 -5.69 22.00 4.05
C LEU A 459 -6.76 23.02 4.45
N SER A 460 -6.61 23.69 5.59
CA SER A 460 -7.54 24.75 6.03
C SER A 460 -7.09 26.16 5.60
N ALA A 461 -5.99 26.28 4.85
CA ALA A 461 -5.41 27.58 4.51
C ALA A 461 -6.38 28.47 3.72
N SER A 462 -6.43 29.75 4.10
CA SER A 462 -7.20 30.80 3.43
C SER A 462 -6.41 32.09 3.40
N GLY A 463 -6.70 32.95 2.43
CA GLY A 463 -6.02 34.26 2.27
C GLY A 463 -5.16 34.33 1.01
N GLY A 464 -4.34 35.38 0.94
CA GLY A 464 -3.44 35.61 -0.18
C GLY A 464 -2.22 34.70 -0.17
N THR A 465 -1.83 34.22 -1.35
CA THR A 465 -0.70 33.31 -1.53
C THR A 465 0.66 33.89 -1.11
N PHE A 466 0.74 35.22 -0.96
CA PHE A 466 1.94 35.89 -0.43
C PHE A 466 1.93 36.03 1.07
N LYS A 467 0.75 36.26 1.69
CA LYS A 467 0.59 36.43 3.14
C LYS A 467 0.43 35.13 3.89
N ASN A 468 -0.26 34.15 3.27
CA ASN A 468 -0.41 32.81 3.77
C ASN A 468 0.11 31.80 2.72
N PRO A 469 1.40 31.48 2.74
CA PRO A 469 2.01 30.67 1.69
C PRO A 469 1.42 29.26 1.55
N ALA A 470 0.82 28.69 2.59
CA ALA A 470 0.15 27.39 2.53
C ALA A 470 -1.01 27.36 1.51
N THR A 471 -1.63 28.50 1.20
CA THR A 471 -2.68 28.62 0.18
C THR A 471 -2.20 28.32 -1.24
N ASN A 472 -0.89 28.32 -1.48
CA ASN A 472 -0.31 27.94 -2.77
C ASN A 472 -0.61 26.48 -3.13
N PHE A 473 -0.88 25.61 -2.17
CA PHE A 473 -1.38 24.26 -2.41
C PHE A 473 -2.64 24.25 -3.27
N PHE A 474 -3.57 25.17 -3.01
CA PHE A 474 -4.80 25.31 -3.80
C PHE A 474 -4.60 26.09 -5.11
N GLN A 475 -3.51 26.83 -5.24
CA GLN A 475 -3.16 27.52 -6.47
C GLN A 475 -2.51 26.58 -7.49
N SER A 476 -1.72 25.61 -7.04
CA SER A 476 -1.04 24.63 -7.92
C SER A 476 -2.01 23.74 -8.67
N THR A 477 -3.20 23.47 -8.09
CA THR A 477 -4.21 22.59 -8.68
C THR A 477 -5.59 23.27 -8.64
N ASN A 478 -6.06 23.76 -9.81
CA ASN A 478 -7.34 24.44 -9.92
C ASN A 478 -8.54 23.51 -10.14
N ASP A 479 -8.31 22.33 -10.72
CA ASP A 479 -9.35 21.33 -10.90
C ASP A 479 -9.69 20.67 -9.58
N THR A 480 -10.98 20.72 -9.20
CA THR A 480 -11.48 20.24 -7.91
C THR A 480 -11.35 18.72 -7.78
N LYS A 481 -11.51 17.98 -8.87
CA LYS A 481 -11.38 16.52 -8.88
C LYS A 481 -9.93 16.12 -8.71
N LEU A 482 -9.04 16.70 -9.51
CA LEU A 482 -7.60 16.45 -9.39
C LEU A 482 -7.06 16.85 -8.01
N LEU A 483 -7.59 17.93 -7.41
CA LEU A 483 -7.23 18.33 -6.05
C LEU A 483 -7.63 17.27 -5.01
N ALA A 484 -8.86 16.73 -5.13
CA ALA A 484 -9.32 15.65 -4.26
C ALA A 484 -8.48 14.38 -4.42
N GLU A 485 -8.15 14.00 -5.65
CA GLU A 485 -7.26 12.88 -5.97
C GLU A 485 -5.87 13.08 -5.36
N ASN A 486 -5.29 14.27 -5.51
CA ASN A 486 -4.00 14.61 -4.92
C ASN A 486 -4.03 14.53 -3.39
N VAL A 487 -5.08 15.02 -2.74
CA VAL A 487 -5.23 14.92 -1.27
C VAL A 487 -5.33 13.46 -0.83
N ALA A 488 -6.13 12.64 -1.51
CA ALA A 488 -6.24 11.21 -1.21
C ALA A 488 -4.89 10.49 -1.41
N GLN A 489 -4.18 10.77 -2.49
CA GLN A 489 -2.91 10.10 -2.81
C GLN A 489 -1.76 10.55 -1.89
N VAL A 490 -1.66 11.85 -1.60
CA VAL A 490 -0.56 12.38 -0.75
C VAL A 490 -0.74 12.01 0.71
N PHE A 491 -1.94 12.22 1.27
CA PHE A 491 -2.15 12.13 2.71
C PHE A 491 -2.78 10.80 3.16
N MET A 492 -3.49 10.11 2.27
CA MET A 492 -4.10 8.81 2.60
C MET A 492 -3.43 7.64 1.87
N GLY A 493 -2.54 7.93 0.91
CA GLY A 493 -1.88 6.90 0.11
C GLY A 493 -2.79 6.17 -0.87
N MET A 494 -3.90 6.76 -1.26
CA MET A 494 -4.95 6.12 -2.08
C MET A 494 -5.05 6.73 -3.47
N ARG A 495 -5.15 5.88 -4.48
CA ARG A 495 -5.41 6.26 -5.87
C ARG A 495 -6.89 6.03 -6.17
N ILE A 496 -7.70 7.08 -6.13
CA ILE A 496 -9.16 6.99 -6.31
C ILE A 496 -9.63 7.36 -7.73
N GLN A 497 -8.74 7.67 -8.65
CA GLN A 497 -9.07 8.19 -10.00
C GLN A 497 -10.02 7.30 -10.79
N CYS A 498 -9.89 5.97 -10.66
CA CYS A 498 -10.78 5.04 -11.37
C CYS A 498 -12.25 5.24 -10.98
N ALA A 499 -12.51 5.63 -9.71
CA ALA A 499 -13.85 5.84 -9.21
C ALA A 499 -14.54 7.11 -9.78
N GLN A 500 -13.82 7.94 -10.54
CA GLN A 500 -14.41 9.08 -11.26
C GLN A 500 -15.43 8.65 -12.33
N CYS A 501 -15.16 7.53 -13.04
CA CYS A 501 -15.97 7.11 -14.19
C CYS A 501 -16.83 5.88 -13.92
N HIS A 502 -16.41 5.02 -13.00
CA HIS A 502 -17.08 3.77 -12.61
C HIS A 502 -16.61 3.34 -11.22
N ASN A 503 -17.25 2.36 -10.60
CA ASN A 503 -16.76 1.81 -9.35
C ASN A 503 -15.33 1.27 -9.52
N HIS A 504 -14.46 1.48 -8.52
CA HIS A 504 -13.06 1.10 -8.62
C HIS A 504 -12.92 -0.41 -8.89
N PRO A 505 -12.13 -0.86 -9.90
CA PRO A 505 -12.12 -2.26 -10.32
C PRO A 505 -11.44 -3.21 -9.34
N PHE A 506 -10.53 -2.70 -8.50
CA PHE A 506 -9.67 -3.48 -7.60
C PHE A 506 -9.71 -3.01 -6.15
N ASP A 507 -10.67 -2.12 -5.83
CA ASP A 507 -10.86 -1.59 -4.49
C ASP A 507 -12.35 -1.35 -4.23
N ARG A 508 -12.71 -0.93 -3.04
CA ARG A 508 -14.08 -0.73 -2.57
C ARG A 508 -14.72 0.60 -2.97
N TRP A 509 -13.94 1.52 -3.55
CA TRP A 509 -14.41 2.89 -3.82
C TRP A 509 -15.42 2.93 -4.95
N THR A 510 -16.59 3.47 -4.65
CA THR A 510 -17.67 3.71 -5.61
C THR A 510 -17.58 5.12 -6.19
N GLN A 511 -18.37 5.40 -7.25
CA GLN A 511 -18.55 6.78 -7.73
C GLN A 511 -19.13 7.68 -6.63
N ASP A 512 -20.02 7.16 -5.78
CA ASP A 512 -20.59 7.92 -4.67
C ASP A 512 -19.49 8.36 -3.69
N ASP A 513 -18.59 7.47 -3.31
CA ASP A 513 -17.45 7.79 -2.45
C ASP A 513 -16.56 8.87 -3.08
N TYR A 514 -16.25 8.73 -4.36
CA TYR A 514 -15.42 9.68 -5.08
C TYR A 514 -16.03 11.07 -5.12
N TYR A 515 -17.28 11.20 -5.59
CA TYR A 515 -17.93 12.50 -5.72
C TYR A 515 -18.32 13.10 -4.36
N GLY A 516 -18.60 12.28 -3.36
CA GLY A 516 -18.75 12.70 -1.97
C GLY A 516 -17.45 13.30 -1.41
N PHE A 517 -16.30 12.69 -1.72
CA PHE A 517 -15.00 13.25 -1.31
C PHE A 517 -14.64 14.52 -2.07
N VAL A 518 -14.89 14.58 -3.38
CA VAL A 518 -14.71 15.81 -4.20
C VAL A 518 -15.53 16.97 -3.65
N ALA A 519 -16.71 16.71 -3.07
CA ALA A 519 -17.59 17.75 -2.54
C ALA A 519 -16.98 18.57 -1.39
N PHE A 520 -15.94 18.09 -0.70
CA PHE A 520 -15.18 18.89 0.28
C PHE A 520 -14.51 20.11 -0.35
N PHE A 521 -14.13 20.04 -1.62
CA PHE A 521 -13.39 21.06 -2.33
C PHE A 521 -14.25 21.96 -3.22
N ALA A 522 -15.55 21.66 -3.34
CA ALA A 522 -16.47 22.36 -4.25
C ALA A 522 -16.66 23.84 -3.94
N GLN A 523 -16.37 24.27 -2.70
CA GLN A 523 -16.57 25.66 -2.25
C GLN A 523 -15.28 26.48 -2.19
N ILE A 524 -14.22 26.03 -2.85
CA ILE A 524 -12.97 26.81 -2.92
C ILE A 524 -13.14 27.97 -3.89
N GLY A 525 -13.26 29.18 -3.34
CA GLY A 525 -13.23 30.40 -4.11
C GLY A 525 -11.79 30.88 -4.34
N ARG A 526 -11.56 31.46 -5.53
CA ARG A 526 -10.28 32.06 -5.90
C ARG A 526 -10.54 33.41 -6.55
N LYS A 527 -9.77 34.41 -6.14
CA LYS A 527 -9.78 35.73 -6.80
C LYS A 527 -8.36 36.29 -6.86
N GLN A 528 -8.11 37.17 -7.79
CA GLN A 528 -6.84 37.86 -7.94
C GLN A 528 -6.65 38.86 -6.78
N GLY A 529 -5.43 38.96 -6.26
CA GLY A 529 -5.03 39.96 -5.29
C GLY A 529 -4.76 41.34 -5.92
N GLU A 530 -4.27 42.28 -5.13
CA GLU A 530 -3.81 43.60 -5.63
C GLU A 530 -2.58 43.43 -6.55
N ASP A 531 -1.63 42.57 -6.18
CA ASP A 531 -0.56 42.14 -7.08
C ASP A 531 -1.12 41.08 -8.03
N TYR A 532 -1.01 41.30 -9.32
CA TYR A 532 -1.53 40.37 -10.33
C TYR A 532 -0.94 38.94 -10.24
N ARG A 533 0.17 38.78 -9.51
CA ARG A 533 0.83 37.49 -9.26
C ARG A 533 0.32 36.79 -8.02
N GLU A 534 -0.49 37.49 -7.20
CA GLU A 534 -1.08 36.95 -5.99
C GLU A 534 -2.49 36.43 -6.26
N GLN A 535 -2.80 35.26 -5.74
CA GLN A 535 -4.15 34.72 -5.71
C GLN A 535 -4.64 34.69 -4.27
N ILE A 536 -5.92 35.01 -4.06
CA ILE A 536 -6.58 34.90 -2.75
C ILE A 536 -7.51 33.69 -2.80
N VAL A 537 -7.27 32.75 -1.90
CA VAL A 537 -8.07 31.55 -1.69
C VAL A 537 -9.00 31.75 -0.51
N PHE A 538 -10.28 31.42 -0.66
CA PHE A 538 -11.28 31.59 0.37
C PHE A 538 -12.40 30.57 0.27
N ASN A 539 -13.18 30.38 1.33
CA ASN A 539 -14.43 29.64 1.27
C ASN A 539 -15.52 30.51 0.63
N SER A 540 -16.01 30.14 -0.54
CA SER A 540 -17.06 30.89 -1.25
C SER A 540 -18.45 30.72 -0.63
N GLY A 541 -18.65 29.74 0.27
CA GLY A 541 -19.96 29.43 0.83
C GLY A 541 -20.96 28.82 -0.16
N GLY A 542 -20.57 28.69 -1.44
CA GLY A 542 -21.40 28.13 -2.51
C GLY A 542 -20.59 27.25 -3.44
N GLY A 543 -21.26 26.42 -4.20
CA GLY A 543 -20.66 25.41 -5.07
C GLY A 543 -20.96 24.00 -4.59
N GLU A 544 -21.41 23.16 -5.54
CA GLU A 544 -21.81 21.78 -5.24
C GLU A 544 -21.30 20.82 -6.30
N THR A 545 -20.98 19.63 -5.89
CA THR A 545 -20.59 18.53 -6.76
C THR A 545 -21.83 17.75 -7.19
N LYS A 546 -21.92 17.40 -8.47
CA LYS A 546 -23.02 16.61 -9.03
C LYS A 546 -22.55 15.21 -9.39
N HIS A 547 -23.39 14.22 -9.10
CA HIS A 547 -23.16 12.84 -9.53
C HIS A 547 -23.33 12.73 -11.05
N PRO A 548 -22.43 12.05 -11.79
CA PRO A 548 -22.46 12.05 -13.26
C PRO A 548 -23.61 11.25 -13.87
N VAL A 549 -24.15 10.25 -13.15
CA VAL A 549 -25.20 9.36 -13.69
C VAL A 549 -26.59 10.00 -13.58
N ASP A 550 -26.94 10.55 -12.42
CA ASP A 550 -28.30 11.03 -12.12
C ASP A 550 -28.39 12.53 -11.81
N GLY A 551 -27.26 13.23 -11.77
CA GLY A 551 -27.19 14.67 -11.54
C GLY A 551 -27.52 15.12 -10.10
N ARG A 552 -27.72 14.20 -9.16
CA ARG A 552 -27.99 14.55 -7.76
C ARG A 552 -26.82 15.31 -7.14
N THR A 553 -27.11 16.16 -6.19
CA THR A 553 -26.09 16.87 -5.40
C THR A 553 -25.44 15.91 -4.42
N MET A 554 -24.10 15.87 -4.44
CA MET A 554 -23.32 15.03 -3.53
C MET A 554 -22.97 15.78 -2.25
N ALA A 555 -23.36 15.21 -1.12
CA ALA A 555 -22.94 15.70 0.19
C ALA A 555 -21.46 15.37 0.44
N PRO A 556 -20.68 16.24 1.12
CA PRO A 556 -19.33 15.89 1.55
C PRO A 556 -19.32 14.61 2.39
N THR A 557 -18.56 13.63 1.92
CA THR A 557 -18.49 12.30 2.52
C THR A 557 -17.03 11.87 2.66
N PHE A 558 -16.66 11.42 3.85
CA PHE A 558 -15.32 10.92 4.11
C PHE A 558 -15.12 9.56 3.44
N LEU A 559 -13.96 9.35 2.85
CA LEU A 559 -13.61 8.05 2.28
C LEU A 559 -13.57 6.97 3.38
N GLY A 560 -14.56 6.07 3.34
CA GLY A 560 -14.73 5.02 4.35
C GLY A 560 -15.25 5.51 5.72
N GLY A 561 -15.66 6.78 5.86
CA GLY A 561 -16.11 7.38 7.13
C GLY A 561 -17.55 7.91 7.14
N GLY A 562 -18.27 7.86 6.03
CA GLY A 562 -19.65 8.34 5.92
C GLY A 562 -19.78 9.87 5.73
N PRO A 563 -21.03 10.39 5.72
CA PRO A 563 -21.32 11.81 5.50
C PRO A 563 -20.73 12.71 6.60
N ALA A 564 -20.20 13.88 6.21
CA ALA A 564 -19.61 14.85 7.11
C ALA A 564 -20.63 15.91 7.55
N ASP A 565 -20.57 16.33 8.84
CA ASP A 565 -21.27 17.53 9.31
C ASP A 565 -20.47 18.77 8.94
N VAL A 566 -20.92 19.44 7.90
CA VAL A 566 -20.30 20.66 7.36
C VAL A 566 -21.17 21.90 7.52
N GLN A 567 -22.27 21.83 8.29
CA GLN A 567 -23.20 22.95 8.42
C GLN A 567 -22.51 24.15 9.08
N GLY A 568 -22.46 25.28 8.37
CA GLY A 568 -21.82 26.53 8.85
C GLY A 568 -20.29 26.47 8.97
N LYS A 569 -19.63 25.43 8.44
CA LYS A 569 -18.18 25.25 8.55
C LYS A 569 -17.51 25.29 7.16
N ASP A 570 -16.22 25.64 7.13
CA ASP A 570 -15.40 25.41 5.94
C ASP A 570 -15.19 23.91 5.76
N ARG A 571 -15.66 23.38 4.64
CA ARG A 571 -15.57 21.94 4.31
C ARG A 571 -14.13 21.43 4.36
N ARG A 572 -13.15 22.25 3.98
CA ARG A 572 -11.72 21.90 4.00
C ARG A 572 -11.20 21.74 5.42
N ALA A 573 -11.64 22.60 6.35
CA ALA A 573 -11.27 22.51 7.76
C ALA A 573 -11.83 21.23 8.39
N VAL A 574 -13.10 20.88 8.07
CA VAL A 574 -13.72 19.62 8.52
C VAL A 574 -12.96 18.40 7.99
N LEU A 575 -12.56 18.42 6.71
CA LEU A 575 -11.74 17.36 6.13
C LEU A 575 -10.37 17.27 6.80
N ALA A 576 -9.70 18.40 7.03
CA ALA A 576 -8.38 18.45 7.67
C ALA A 576 -8.41 17.88 9.10
N GLU A 577 -9.45 18.21 9.85
CA GLU A 577 -9.66 17.71 11.22
C GLU A 577 -9.88 16.18 11.24
N TRP A 578 -10.74 15.68 10.36
CA TRP A 578 -10.97 14.24 10.22
C TRP A 578 -9.70 13.49 9.78
N LEU A 579 -9.00 14.02 8.76
CA LEU A 579 -7.82 13.39 8.19
C LEU A 579 -6.71 13.26 9.23
N THR A 580 -6.47 14.29 10.04
CA THR A 580 -5.42 14.34 11.05
C THR A 580 -5.85 13.83 12.43
N SER A 581 -7.07 13.29 12.53
CA SER A 581 -7.55 12.65 13.74
C SER A 581 -6.72 11.38 14.07
N PRO A 582 -6.41 11.13 15.35
CA PRO A 582 -5.77 9.87 15.76
C PRO A 582 -6.55 8.61 15.38
N HIS A 583 -7.85 8.74 15.15
CA HIS A 583 -8.71 7.64 14.72
C HIS A 583 -8.82 7.48 13.21
N ASN A 584 -8.17 8.35 12.42
CA ASN A 584 -8.14 8.20 10.97
C ASN A 584 -7.31 6.97 10.58
N PRO A 585 -7.87 6.02 9.82
CA PRO A 585 -7.19 4.75 9.55
C PRO A 585 -6.08 4.85 8.49
N TYR A 586 -5.92 6.01 7.83
CA TYR A 586 -5.08 6.14 6.65
C TYR A 586 -3.88 7.05 6.83
N PHE A 587 -4.07 8.22 7.44
CA PHE A 587 -3.07 9.28 7.49
C PHE A 587 -1.74 8.83 8.09
N ALA A 588 -1.78 8.31 9.32
CA ALA A 588 -0.58 7.84 9.99
C ALA A 588 0.09 6.69 9.22
N LYS A 589 -0.69 5.73 8.71
CA LYS A 589 -0.18 4.60 7.90
C LYS A 589 0.49 5.06 6.61
N SER A 590 -0.14 5.97 5.86
CA SER A 590 0.44 6.52 4.63
C SER A 590 1.75 7.25 4.91
N PHE A 591 1.79 8.03 5.99
CA PHE A 591 2.97 8.78 6.37
C PHE A 591 4.14 7.85 6.76
N VAL A 592 3.92 6.94 7.71
CA VAL A 592 4.97 6.02 8.17
C VAL A 592 5.46 5.10 7.05
N ASN A 593 4.58 4.67 6.14
CA ASN A 593 4.96 3.88 4.97
C ASN A 593 5.92 4.63 4.03
N ARG A 594 5.69 5.94 3.79
CA ARG A 594 6.59 6.78 2.99
C ARG A 594 7.93 7.01 3.67
N VAL A 595 7.93 7.19 4.99
CA VAL A 595 9.19 7.30 5.76
C VAL A 595 9.92 5.96 5.72
N TRP A 596 9.24 4.86 5.95
CA TRP A 596 9.80 3.51 5.85
C TRP A 596 10.47 3.25 4.50
N ALA A 597 9.75 3.53 3.41
CA ALA A 597 10.29 3.37 2.05
C ALA A 597 11.53 4.23 1.78
N HIS A 598 11.68 5.37 2.46
CA HIS A 598 12.90 6.17 2.37
C HIS A 598 14.13 5.42 2.91
N PHE A 599 13.97 4.72 4.04
CA PHE A 599 15.07 4.01 4.70
C PHE A 599 15.33 2.61 4.12
N PHE A 600 14.30 1.93 3.62
CA PHE A 600 14.41 0.55 3.13
C PHE A 600 14.39 0.42 1.60
N GLY A 601 14.04 1.49 0.88
CA GLY A 601 13.92 1.50 -0.58
C GLY A 601 12.62 0.93 -1.12
N VAL A 602 11.84 0.27 -0.27
CA VAL A 602 10.49 -0.24 -0.55
C VAL A 602 9.58 0.02 0.64
N GLY A 603 8.29 0.26 0.36
CA GLY A 603 7.29 0.42 1.40
C GLY A 603 6.85 -0.90 2.02
N ILE A 604 6.20 -0.83 3.18
CA ILE A 604 5.43 -1.96 3.72
C ILE A 604 4.20 -2.19 2.83
N VAL A 605 3.65 -1.13 2.27
CA VAL A 605 2.76 -1.14 1.10
C VAL A 605 3.54 -0.56 -0.09
N GLU A 606 3.65 -1.29 -1.19
CA GLU A 606 4.39 -0.87 -2.38
C GLU A 606 3.51 -1.03 -3.64
N PRO A 607 3.32 0.01 -4.48
CA PRO A 607 3.81 1.40 -4.37
C PRO A 607 3.28 2.13 -3.13
N VAL A 608 4.10 3.05 -2.59
CA VAL A 608 3.84 3.72 -1.29
C VAL A 608 2.56 4.59 -1.25
N ASP A 609 2.00 4.90 -2.39
CA ASP A 609 0.81 5.73 -2.58
C ASP A 609 -0.36 4.95 -3.20
N ASP A 610 -0.39 3.62 -3.00
CA ASP A 610 -1.40 2.73 -3.59
C ASP A 610 -1.96 1.74 -2.55
N PHE A 611 -2.48 2.30 -1.45
CA PHE A 611 -3.21 1.54 -0.44
C PHE A 611 -4.58 1.12 -1.00
N ARG A 612 -4.76 -0.17 -1.22
CA ARG A 612 -6.03 -0.76 -1.69
C ARG A 612 -6.12 -2.22 -1.27
N VAL A 613 -7.31 -2.76 -1.30
CA VAL A 613 -7.54 -4.17 -0.91
C VAL A 613 -6.66 -5.13 -1.72
N SER A 614 -6.50 -4.88 -3.03
CA SER A 614 -5.68 -5.73 -3.90
C SER A 614 -4.16 -5.51 -3.76
N ASN A 615 -3.72 -4.57 -2.91
CA ASN A 615 -2.32 -4.29 -2.63
C ASN A 615 -2.10 -4.17 -1.11
N PRO A 616 -2.22 -5.27 -0.36
CA PRO A 616 -2.08 -5.25 1.08
C PRO A 616 -0.65 -4.98 1.54
N ALA A 617 -0.52 -4.56 2.79
CA ALA A 617 0.78 -4.44 3.44
C ALA A 617 1.49 -5.80 3.51
N SER A 618 2.79 -5.84 3.22
CA SER A 618 3.61 -7.05 3.36
C SER A 618 3.70 -7.51 4.83
N ASN A 619 3.61 -6.57 5.77
CA ASN A 619 3.53 -6.82 7.21
C ASN A 619 2.52 -5.84 7.84
N PRO A 620 1.22 -6.19 7.90
CA PRO A 620 0.17 -5.32 8.42
C PRO A 620 0.41 -4.93 9.88
N GLU A 621 0.85 -5.88 10.70
CA GLU A 621 1.12 -5.67 12.13
C GLU A 621 2.22 -4.60 12.34
N LEU A 622 3.26 -4.63 11.51
CA LEU A 622 4.33 -3.63 11.53
C LEU A 622 3.82 -2.25 11.14
N LEU A 623 3.01 -2.17 10.08
CA LEU A 623 2.43 -0.91 9.64
C LEU A 623 1.53 -0.29 10.71
N ASP A 624 0.71 -1.12 11.37
CA ASP A 624 -0.18 -0.69 12.44
C ASP A 624 0.59 -0.23 13.69
N ALA A 625 1.64 -0.95 14.07
CA ALA A 625 2.50 -0.58 15.19
C ALA A 625 3.22 0.75 14.96
N LEU A 626 3.81 0.94 13.77
CA LEU A 626 4.46 2.20 13.38
C LEU A 626 3.48 3.36 13.37
N ALA A 627 2.28 3.17 12.80
CA ALA A 627 1.25 4.22 12.76
C ALA A 627 0.77 4.60 14.16
N ARG A 628 0.54 3.62 15.05
CA ARG A 628 0.20 3.83 16.45
C ARG A 628 1.30 4.63 17.17
N ARG A 629 2.54 4.18 17.08
CA ARG A 629 3.69 4.83 17.74
C ARG A 629 3.91 6.25 17.22
N PHE A 630 3.74 6.48 15.91
CA PHE A 630 3.81 7.82 15.32
C PHE A 630 2.72 8.74 15.86
N THR A 631 1.51 8.24 16.04
CA THR A 631 0.40 9.00 16.64
C THR A 631 0.67 9.30 18.13
N GLU A 632 1.16 8.32 18.89
CA GLU A 632 1.53 8.45 20.32
C GLU A 632 2.67 9.45 20.52
N SER A 633 3.62 9.54 19.59
CA SER A 633 4.70 10.54 19.59
C SER A 633 4.25 11.93 19.09
N HIS A 634 2.94 12.17 18.97
CA HIS A 634 2.39 13.43 18.44
C HIS A 634 2.88 13.75 17.01
N TYR A 635 2.97 12.74 16.16
CA TYR A 635 3.38 12.85 14.76
C TYR A 635 4.79 13.47 14.58
N ASP A 636 5.71 13.14 15.49
CA ASP A 636 7.11 13.58 15.46
C ASP A 636 7.92 12.77 14.43
N LEU A 637 8.38 13.46 13.39
CA LEU A 637 9.17 12.85 12.32
C LEU A 637 10.55 12.38 12.82
N LYS A 638 11.23 13.16 13.65
CA LYS A 638 12.56 12.78 14.18
C LYS A 638 12.49 11.53 15.04
N GLN A 639 11.42 11.41 15.87
CA GLN A 639 11.22 10.22 16.70
C GLN A 639 10.99 8.98 15.83
N LEU A 640 10.18 9.06 14.77
CA LEU A 640 9.96 7.96 13.84
C LEU A 640 11.27 7.51 13.18
N VAL A 641 12.09 8.46 12.72
CA VAL A 641 13.41 8.14 12.12
C VAL A 641 14.33 7.47 13.14
N ARG A 642 14.37 7.97 14.36
CA ARG A 642 15.15 7.39 15.47
C ARG A 642 14.76 5.94 15.71
N ASP A 643 13.47 5.65 15.82
CA ASP A 643 12.95 4.29 16.04
C ASP A 643 13.34 3.32 14.91
N ILE A 644 13.25 3.78 13.66
CA ILE A 644 13.63 2.99 12.48
C ILE A 644 15.14 2.70 12.51
N CYS A 645 15.98 3.73 12.66
CA CYS A 645 17.44 3.58 12.60
C CYS A 645 18.02 2.78 13.78
N ALA A 646 17.32 2.78 14.94
CA ALA A 646 17.71 1.98 16.12
C ALA A 646 17.45 0.47 15.92
N SER A 647 16.52 0.08 15.03
CA SER A 647 16.17 -1.32 14.82
C SER A 647 17.32 -2.12 14.20
N ARG A 648 17.44 -3.38 14.59
CA ARG A 648 18.34 -4.34 13.92
C ARG A 648 17.92 -4.56 12.46
N THR A 649 16.63 -4.47 12.19
CA THR A 649 16.06 -4.57 10.84
C THR A 649 16.70 -3.56 9.89
N TYR A 650 16.83 -2.29 10.30
CA TYR A 650 17.53 -1.26 9.51
C TYR A 650 19.05 -1.53 9.42
N GLN A 651 19.63 -2.10 10.45
CA GLN A 651 21.06 -2.35 10.57
C GLN A 651 21.52 -3.68 9.94
N ARG A 652 20.64 -4.41 9.24
CA ARG A 652 21.01 -5.63 8.50
C ARG A 652 22.02 -5.32 7.38
N SER A 653 22.92 -6.29 7.13
CA SER A 653 23.81 -6.26 5.98
C SER A 653 23.05 -6.49 4.66
N THR A 654 23.60 -6.04 3.56
CA THR A 654 23.14 -6.35 2.19
C THR A 654 23.51 -7.77 1.73
N THR A 655 24.37 -8.45 2.48
CA THR A 655 24.78 -9.84 2.21
C THR A 655 23.59 -10.78 2.44
N ARG A 656 23.23 -11.52 1.41
CA ARG A 656 22.08 -12.44 1.42
C ARG A 656 22.53 -13.84 1.83
N ASN A 657 21.63 -14.59 2.46
CA ASN A 657 21.78 -16.02 2.68
C ASN A 657 20.83 -16.80 1.75
N GLU A 658 20.95 -18.12 1.72
CA GLU A 658 20.15 -18.98 0.85
C GLU A 658 18.64 -18.83 1.07
N SER A 659 18.22 -18.64 2.31
CA SER A 659 16.78 -18.53 2.66
C SER A 659 16.15 -17.19 2.28
N ASN A 660 16.95 -16.10 2.19
CA ASN A 660 16.48 -14.75 1.94
C ASN A 660 16.95 -14.14 0.60
N ALA A 661 17.64 -14.92 -0.24
CA ALA A 661 18.21 -14.43 -1.50
C ALA A 661 17.17 -13.80 -2.44
N GLY A 662 15.93 -14.28 -2.42
CA GLY A 662 14.80 -13.77 -3.19
C GLY A 662 13.95 -12.70 -2.48
N ASP A 663 14.25 -12.38 -1.20
CA ASP A 663 13.45 -11.41 -0.46
C ASP A 663 13.62 -9.99 -1.01
N ARG A 664 12.48 -9.30 -1.15
CA ARG A 664 12.44 -7.89 -1.58
C ARG A 664 11.54 -7.04 -0.67
N LEU A 665 10.60 -7.66 0.07
CA LEU A 665 9.51 -6.98 0.74
C LEU A 665 9.41 -7.30 2.25
N ASN A 666 10.17 -8.29 2.73
CA ASN A 666 10.05 -8.75 4.13
C ASN A 666 11.21 -8.30 5.02
N PHE A 667 12.13 -7.51 4.47
CA PHE A 667 13.21 -6.84 5.22
C PHE A 667 14.18 -7.81 5.92
N ALA A 668 14.34 -9.02 5.36
CA ALA A 668 15.30 -10.00 5.89
C ALA A 668 16.77 -9.59 5.69
N HIS A 669 17.03 -8.68 4.79
CA HIS A 669 18.34 -8.05 4.53
C HIS A 669 18.15 -6.59 4.09
N ALA A 670 19.21 -5.79 4.13
CA ALA A 670 19.17 -4.45 3.56
C ALA A 670 19.17 -4.51 2.02
N ASN A 671 18.40 -3.62 1.40
CA ASN A 671 18.35 -3.48 -0.05
C ASN A 671 19.41 -2.49 -0.54
N LEU A 672 20.07 -2.82 -1.65
CA LEU A 672 20.90 -1.86 -2.38
C LEU A 672 19.99 -0.82 -3.03
N ARG A 673 20.22 0.46 -2.71
CA ARG A 673 19.36 1.57 -3.17
C ARG A 673 20.22 2.58 -3.94
N ARG A 674 19.83 2.90 -5.17
CA ARG A 674 20.49 3.98 -5.89
C ARG A 674 20.27 5.31 -5.16
N ILE A 675 21.34 6.11 -5.05
CA ILE A 675 21.25 7.45 -4.45
C ILE A 675 20.45 8.36 -5.39
N LYS A 676 19.53 9.17 -4.84
CA LYS A 676 18.73 10.14 -5.60
C LYS A 676 19.60 11.17 -6.30
N ALA A 677 19.13 11.71 -7.42
CA ALA A 677 19.87 12.65 -8.27
C ALA A 677 20.46 13.84 -7.51
N GLU A 678 19.67 14.47 -6.66
CA GLU A 678 20.07 15.64 -5.88
C GLU A 678 21.17 15.28 -4.88
N ASN A 679 20.95 14.19 -4.11
CA ASN A 679 21.92 13.74 -3.12
C ASN A 679 23.21 13.28 -3.78
N LEU A 680 23.12 12.59 -4.92
CA LEU A 680 24.32 12.15 -5.66
C LEU A 680 25.16 13.33 -6.14
N LEU A 681 24.53 14.37 -6.69
CA LEU A 681 25.23 15.60 -7.10
C LEU A 681 25.87 16.30 -5.90
N ASP A 682 25.16 16.40 -4.79
CA ASP A 682 25.64 17.00 -3.55
C ASP A 682 26.81 16.21 -2.95
N ILE A 683 26.74 14.88 -2.98
CA ILE A 683 27.85 14.01 -2.54
C ILE A 683 29.07 14.16 -3.44
N ILE A 684 28.92 14.18 -4.78
CA ILE A 684 30.02 14.43 -5.71
C ILE A 684 30.68 15.78 -5.39
N SER A 685 29.90 16.82 -5.16
CA SER A 685 30.39 18.16 -4.80
C SER A 685 31.06 18.18 -3.44
N GLN A 686 30.53 17.44 -2.45
CA GLN A 686 31.14 17.31 -1.12
C GLN A 686 32.51 16.60 -1.18
N VAL A 687 32.58 15.45 -1.84
CA VAL A 687 33.84 14.66 -1.84
C VAL A 687 34.93 15.32 -2.68
N THR A 688 34.55 16.06 -3.72
CA THR A 688 35.50 16.85 -4.54
C THR A 688 35.75 18.25 -3.98
N GLU A 689 35.02 18.70 -2.96
CA GLU A 689 35.06 20.08 -2.43
C GLU A 689 34.84 21.15 -3.50
N THR A 690 34.03 20.86 -4.48
CA THR A 690 33.66 21.81 -5.54
C THR A 690 32.32 22.46 -5.26
N LYS A 691 32.03 23.57 -5.91
CA LYS A 691 30.82 24.34 -5.70
C LYS A 691 29.93 24.33 -6.94
N ASP A 692 28.67 23.95 -6.78
CA ASP A 692 27.67 24.05 -7.84
C ASP A 692 27.06 25.44 -7.89
N LYS A 693 26.53 25.78 -9.07
CA LYS A 693 25.78 27.03 -9.30
C LYS A 693 24.42 26.71 -9.88
N PHE A 694 23.38 27.05 -9.13
CA PHE A 694 21.99 26.91 -9.59
C PHE A 694 21.34 28.27 -9.77
N PRO A 695 20.42 28.43 -10.76
CA PRO A 695 19.68 29.66 -10.93
C PRO A 695 18.94 30.10 -9.65
N GLY A 696 19.13 31.34 -9.23
CA GLY A 696 18.47 31.90 -8.06
C GLY A 696 19.04 31.46 -6.70
N LEU A 697 20.11 30.64 -6.67
CA LEU A 697 20.77 30.22 -5.43
C LEU A 697 22.22 30.75 -5.35
N PRO A 698 22.77 30.90 -4.15
CA PRO A 698 24.17 31.29 -3.97
C PRO A 698 25.12 30.21 -4.50
N LEU A 699 26.35 30.61 -4.85
CA LEU A 699 27.40 29.67 -5.26
C LEU A 699 27.69 28.67 -4.12
N GLY A 700 27.67 27.37 -4.43
CA GLY A 700 27.85 26.29 -3.46
C GLY A 700 26.60 25.88 -2.72
N ALA A 701 25.43 26.34 -3.15
CA ALA A 701 24.14 25.76 -2.71
C ALA A 701 24.03 24.29 -3.14
N ARG A 702 23.37 23.50 -2.33
CA ARG A 702 23.12 22.07 -2.60
C ARG A 702 21.95 21.89 -3.58
N ALA A 703 21.99 20.81 -4.35
CA ALA A 703 20.90 20.47 -5.28
C ALA A 703 19.57 20.20 -4.57
N VAL A 704 19.59 19.67 -3.36
CA VAL A 704 18.38 19.47 -2.53
C VAL A 704 17.70 20.80 -2.13
N GLN A 705 18.43 21.94 -2.18
CA GLN A 705 17.89 23.27 -1.87
C GLN A 705 17.19 23.93 -3.07
N ILE A 706 17.15 23.29 -4.24
CA ILE A 706 16.45 23.81 -5.41
C ILE A 706 14.94 23.84 -5.14
N ALA A 707 14.43 25.03 -4.86
CA ALA A 707 13.04 25.26 -4.51
C ALA A 707 12.07 24.93 -5.66
N ASN A 708 12.43 25.31 -6.89
CA ASN A 708 11.56 25.23 -8.06
C ASN A 708 11.71 23.87 -8.78
N GLY A 709 10.62 23.10 -8.84
CA GLY A 709 10.57 21.85 -9.60
C GLY A 709 10.88 22.02 -11.09
N ALA A 710 10.59 23.19 -11.66
CA ALA A 710 10.87 23.51 -13.05
C ALA A 710 12.38 23.77 -13.32
N THR A 711 13.20 23.99 -12.28
CA THR A 711 14.64 24.19 -12.43
C THR A 711 15.35 22.84 -12.44
N SER A 712 16.13 22.58 -13.47
CA SER A 712 16.96 21.37 -13.58
C SER A 712 18.29 21.65 -14.25
N THR A 713 19.21 20.70 -14.14
CA THR A 713 20.46 20.64 -14.88
C THR A 713 20.50 19.35 -15.68
N TYR A 714 21.42 19.25 -16.64
CA TYR A 714 21.56 18.02 -17.43
C TYR A 714 21.79 16.79 -16.52
N PHE A 715 22.62 16.92 -15.48
CA PHE A 715 22.85 15.86 -14.49
C PHE A 715 21.55 15.46 -13.80
N LEU A 716 20.84 16.41 -13.19
CA LEU A 716 19.62 16.14 -12.42
C LEU A 716 18.52 15.50 -13.28
N THR A 717 18.37 15.96 -14.54
CA THR A 717 17.42 15.36 -15.48
C THR A 717 17.79 13.93 -15.85
N THR A 718 19.07 13.70 -16.17
CA THR A 718 19.60 12.37 -16.54
C THR A 718 19.45 11.37 -15.39
N PHE A 719 19.67 11.80 -14.16
CA PHE A 719 19.55 10.96 -12.98
C PHE A 719 18.14 10.88 -12.40
N GLY A 720 17.14 11.46 -13.08
CA GLY A 720 15.72 11.21 -12.79
C GLY A 720 15.14 12.05 -11.67
N ARG A 721 15.63 13.29 -11.46
CA ARG A 721 15.01 14.26 -10.55
C ARG A 721 13.57 14.52 -10.96
N ALA A 722 12.65 14.55 -9.98
CA ALA A 722 11.23 14.87 -10.21
C ALA A 722 11.04 16.32 -10.69
N THR A 723 10.20 16.51 -11.71
CA THR A 723 9.78 17.82 -12.22
C THR A 723 8.61 18.41 -11.43
N ARG A 724 8.05 17.64 -10.50
CA ARG A 724 6.92 17.98 -9.62
C ARG A 724 5.64 18.30 -10.42
N GLU A 725 5.42 17.52 -11.50
CA GLU A 725 4.20 17.59 -12.30
C GLU A 725 3.04 16.85 -11.67
N THR A 726 3.34 15.75 -10.99
CA THR A 726 2.37 14.87 -10.34
C THR A 726 2.74 14.63 -8.89
N VAL A 727 1.79 14.12 -8.11
CA VAL A 727 2.03 13.68 -6.72
C VAL A 727 2.45 12.21 -6.64
N CYS A 728 2.57 11.53 -7.79
CA CYS A 728 2.91 10.12 -7.86
C CYS A 728 4.36 9.86 -7.39
N SER A 729 4.55 8.84 -6.56
CA SER A 729 5.88 8.34 -6.20
C SER A 729 6.70 7.88 -7.42
N CYS A 730 6.03 7.55 -8.52
CA CYS A 730 6.62 7.09 -9.78
C CYS A 730 7.33 8.20 -10.59
N GLU A 731 7.21 9.48 -10.21
CA GLU A 731 7.83 10.58 -10.94
C GLU A 731 9.35 10.58 -10.79
N VAL A 732 9.87 10.16 -9.64
CA VAL A 732 11.30 9.98 -9.40
C VAL A 732 11.78 8.70 -10.10
N LYS A 733 12.60 8.84 -11.14
CA LYS A 733 13.11 7.69 -11.91
C LYS A 733 14.37 7.12 -11.25
N MET A 734 14.21 6.00 -10.55
CA MET A 734 15.33 5.36 -9.84
C MET A 734 16.03 4.26 -10.65
N GLU A 735 15.49 3.84 -11.79
CA GLU A 735 16.09 2.79 -12.62
C GLU A 735 17.39 3.24 -13.28
N PRO A 736 18.43 2.40 -13.27
CA PRO A 736 19.68 2.70 -13.96
C PRO A 736 19.47 2.75 -15.48
N THR A 737 20.12 3.73 -16.13
CA THR A 737 20.09 3.88 -17.59
C THR A 737 21.49 3.98 -18.18
N LEU A 738 21.62 3.64 -19.45
CA LEU A 738 22.87 3.79 -20.20
C LEU A 738 23.36 5.25 -20.20
N SER A 739 22.42 6.21 -20.33
CA SER A 739 22.76 7.64 -20.30
C SER A 739 23.42 8.08 -18.99
N GLN A 740 22.98 7.51 -17.85
CA GLN A 740 23.58 7.78 -16.55
C GLN A 740 25.00 7.23 -16.48
N ALA A 741 25.21 5.99 -16.92
CA ALA A 741 26.55 5.38 -16.96
C ALA A 741 27.51 6.18 -17.85
N LEU A 742 27.09 6.54 -19.07
CA LEU A 742 27.91 7.35 -19.98
C LEU A 742 28.23 8.74 -19.42
N HIS A 743 27.26 9.35 -18.71
CA HIS A 743 27.49 10.66 -18.09
C HIS A 743 28.50 10.61 -16.95
N LEU A 744 28.51 9.57 -16.13
CA LEU A 744 29.50 9.38 -15.07
C LEU A 744 30.90 9.12 -15.65
N LEU A 745 30.97 8.27 -16.67
CA LEU A 745 32.25 7.90 -17.29
C LEU A 745 32.90 9.06 -18.05
N ASN A 746 32.15 9.82 -18.84
CA ASN A 746 32.67 10.79 -19.80
C ASN A 746 32.10 12.21 -19.62
N GLY A 747 31.15 12.40 -18.69
CA GLY A 747 30.49 13.71 -18.54
C GLY A 747 31.36 14.74 -17.85
N ASP A 748 31.13 15.99 -18.23
CA ASP A 748 31.85 17.13 -17.66
C ASP A 748 31.63 17.27 -16.15
N THR A 749 30.48 16.89 -15.63
CA THR A 749 30.17 17.05 -14.21
C THR A 749 31.15 16.31 -13.31
N THR A 750 31.47 15.05 -13.58
CA THR A 750 32.38 14.25 -12.76
C THR A 750 33.84 14.66 -13.05
N ASN A 751 34.23 14.66 -14.32
CA ASN A 751 35.62 14.94 -14.73
C ASN A 751 36.06 16.36 -14.34
N ALA A 752 35.24 17.39 -14.63
CA ALA A 752 35.59 18.77 -14.27
C ALA A 752 35.69 18.98 -12.75
N LYS A 753 34.80 18.31 -11.94
CA LYS A 753 34.87 18.41 -10.47
C LYS A 753 36.12 17.73 -9.91
N ILE A 754 36.58 16.60 -10.47
CA ILE A 754 37.82 15.93 -10.08
C ILE A 754 39.01 16.85 -10.37
N GLN A 755 39.11 17.40 -11.61
CA GLN A 755 40.22 18.27 -12.03
C GLN A 755 40.28 19.57 -11.20
N GLN A 756 39.14 20.11 -10.78
CA GLN A 756 39.03 21.32 -9.95
C GLN A 756 39.19 21.04 -8.46
N SER A 757 39.26 19.78 -8.06
CA SER A 757 39.25 19.39 -6.65
C SER A 757 40.53 19.89 -5.93
N PRO A 758 40.39 20.65 -4.84
CA PRO A 758 41.54 21.04 -4.01
C PRO A 758 42.10 19.88 -3.18
N VAL A 759 41.34 18.76 -3.08
CA VAL A 759 41.70 17.58 -2.28
C VAL A 759 43.02 16.98 -2.78
N ILE A 760 43.11 16.72 -4.08
CA ILE A 760 44.31 16.13 -4.71
C ILE A 760 45.53 17.04 -4.52
N LYS A 761 45.32 18.34 -4.73
CA LYS A 761 46.40 19.33 -4.52
C LYS A 761 46.91 19.29 -3.08
N ARG A 762 46.06 19.21 -2.08
CA ARG A 762 46.44 19.12 -0.66
C ARG A 762 47.27 17.86 -0.37
N LEU A 763 46.88 16.70 -0.92
CA LEU A 763 47.62 15.45 -0.76
C LEU A 763 49.04 15.54 -1.33
N ILE A 764 49.21 16.18 -2.50
CA ILE A 764 50.51 16.38 -3.14
C ILE A 764 51.36 17.39 -2.36
N ASP A 765 50.78 18.55 -2.00
CA ASP A 765 51.48 19.61 -1.25
C ASP A 765 51.96 19.12 0.14
N ALA A 766 51.16 18.26 0.80
CA ALA A 766 51.49 17.64 2.07
C ALA A 766 52.49 16.47 1.94
N LYS A 767 52.84 16.07 0.70
CA LYS A 767 53.70 14.90 0.42
C LYS A 767 53.18 13.64 1.10
N THR A 768 51.85 13.45 1.11
CA THR A 768 51.21 12.29 1.73
C THR A 768 51.69 11.00 1.08
N PRO A 769 52.11 9.98 1.85
CA PRO A 769 52.55 8.69 1.29
C PRO A 769 51.43 8.08 0.42
N PRO A 770 51.77 7.42 -0.71
CA PRO A 770 50.78 6.90 -1.66
C PRO A 770 49.68 6.05 -1.00
N ASN A 771 50.01 5.10 -0.13
CA ASN A 771 49.02 4.24 0.54
C ASN A 771 48.10 5.03 1.48
N GLU A 772 48.64 6.05 2.17
CA GLU A 772 47.83 6.91 3.04
C GLU A 772 46.87 7.80 2.21
N ALA A 773 47.33 8.29 1.07
CA ALA A 773 46.54 9.09 0.16
C ALA A 773 45.39 8.25 -0.47
N ILE A 774 45.68 7.01 -0.88
CA ILE A 774 44.65 6.07 -1.35
C ILE A 774 43.65 5.80 -0.24
N THR A 775 44.08 5.50 0.98
CA THR A 775 43.22 5.27 2.14
C THR A 775 42.34 6.49 2.42
N TYR A 776 42.87 7.68 2.39
CA TYR A 776 42.14 8.93 2.58
C TYR A 776 41.05 9.12 1.51
N LEU A 777 41.35 8.83 0.23
CA LEU A 777 40.38 8.91 -0.85
C LEU A 777 39.25 7.88 -0.69
N TYR A 778 39.55 6.64 -0.26
CA TYR A 778 38.58 5.63 0.02
C TYR A 778 37.61 6.04 1.14
N ILE A 779 38.16 6.49 2.27
CA ILE A 779 37.35 6.97 3.40
C ILE A 779 36.44 8.12 2.95
N ARG A 780 37.01 9.07 2.20
CA ARG A 780 36.33 10.27 1.73
C ARG A 780 35.16 9.96 0.76
N VAL A 781 35.36 9.01 -0.15
CA VAL A 781 34.40 8.72 -1.23
C VAL A 781 33.44 7.59 -0.84
N LEU A 782 33.99 6.51 -0.28
CA LEU A 782 33.25 5.31 -0.01
C LEU A 782 32.85 5.18 1.47
N GLY A 783 33.46 5.93 2.39
CA GLY A 783 33.18 5.86 3.83
C GLY A 783 33.72 4.59 4.48
N ARG A 784 34.76 3.99 3.91
CA ARG A 784 35.47 2.82 4.45
C ARG A 784 36.95 2.85 4.13
N LYS A 785 37.70 2.03 4.83
CA LYS A 785 39.11 1.79 4.45
C LYS A 785 39.19 0.84 3.25
N PRO A 786 40.23 0.99 2.39
CA PRO A 786 40.47 0.04 1.30
C PRO A 786 40.98 -1.30 1.86
N LEU A 787 40.72 -2.37 1.14
CA LEU A 787 41.36 -3.67 1.35
C LEU A 787 42.81 -3.64 0.86
N ASP A 788 43.67 -4.50 1.40
CA ASP A 788 45.06 -4.60 0.95
C ASP A 788 45.18 -4.86 -0.56
N GLU A 789 44.29 -5.68 -1.11
CA GLU A 789 44.21 -5.97 -2.54
C GLU A 789 43.83 -4.74 -3.36
N GLU A 790 42.95 -3.88 -2.86
CA GLU A 790 42.57 -2.61 -3.51
C GLU A 790 43.73 -1.59 -3.47
N ILE A 791 44.45 -1.49 -2.34
CA ILE A 791 45.66 -0.66 -2.25
C ILE A 791 46.66 -1.14 -3.28
N ASN A 792 46.98 -2.44 -3.32
CA ASN A 792 47.95 -3.00 -4.26
C ASN A 792 47.55 -2.77 -5.72
N ALA A 793 46.25 -2.92 -6.03
CA ALA A 793 45.72 -2.70 -7.38
C ALA A 793 45.83 -1.23 -7.84
N LEU A 794 45.74 -0.26 -6.93
CA LEU A 794 45.78 1.17 -7.26
C LEU A 794 47.17 1.79 -7.12
N ASN A 795 48.04 1.16 -6.33
CA ASN A 795 49.35 1.73 -6.02
C ASN A 795 50.22 1.94 -7.27
N HIS A 796 50.06 1.09 -8.32
CA HIS A 796 50.82 1.25 -9.59
C HIS A 796 50.51 2.58 -10.31
N LEU A 797 49.40 3.23 -10.00
CA LEU A 797 49.02 4.53 -10.59
C LEU A 797 49.85 5.71 -10.00
N VAL A 798 50.38 5.54 -8.79
CA VAL A 798 51.00 6.62 -8.01
C VAL A 798 52.39 6.29 -7.52
N ALA A 799 52.76 5.05 -7.25
CA ALA A 799 54.07 4.65 -6.77
C ALA A 799 55.17 4.94 -7.78
N GLY A 800 56.26 5.48 -7.30
CA GLY A 800 57.41 5.88 -8.14
C GLY A 800 57.23 7.19 -8.91
N ARG A 801 56.10 7.89 -8.68
CA ARG A 801 55.75 9.17 -9.30
C ARG A 801 55.90 10.35 -8.33
N GLU A 802 56.43 10.14 -7.14
CA GLU A 802 56.48 11.14 -6.05
C GLU A 802 57.32 12.36 -6.42
N GLN A 803 58.27 12.21 -7.39
CA GLN A 803 59.12 13.29 -7.90
C GLN A 803 58.51 14.03 -9.10
N ASP A 804 57.40 13.53 -9.67
CA ASP A 804 56.66 14.16 -10.76
C ASP A 804 55.28 14.57 -10.31
N PRO A 805 55.06 15.81 -9.85
CA PRO A 805 53.76 16.28 -9.36
C PRO A 805 52.63 16.19 -10.39
N ALA A 806 52.94 16.27 -11.69
CA ALA A 806 51.95 16.18 -12.75
C ALA A 806 51.49 14.74 -12.96
N ALA A 807 52.41 13.78 -13.01
CA ALA A 807 52.10 12.35 -13.09
C ALA A 807 51.41 11.84 -11.82
N LEU A 808 51.80 12.33 -10.65
CA LEU A 808 51.18 12.00 -9.38
C LEU A 808 49.74 12.55 -9.32
N LYS A 809 49.51 13.78 -9.77
CA LYS A 809 48.17 14.37 -9.88
C LYS A 809 47.26 13.52 -10.75
N GLN A 810 47.72 13.12 -11.94
CA GLN A 810 46.97 12.28 -12.85
C GLN A 810 46.62 10.94 -12.20
N GLY A 811 47.57 10.30 -11.50
CA GLY A 811 47.30 9.03 -10.79
C GLY A 811 46.21 9.18 -9.73
N TYR A 812 46.22 10.26 -8.95
CA TYR A 812 45.16 10.51 -7.97
C TYR A 812 43.83 10.88 -8.62
N GLU A 813 43.82 11.58 -9.75
CA GLU A 813 42.60 11.86 -10.54
C GLU A 813 41.98 10.55 -11.06
N ASP A 814 42.82 9.63 -11.56
CA ASP A 814 42.37 8.32 -12.05
C ASP A 814 41.76 7.46 -10.90
N ILE A 815 42.38 7.47 -9.71
CA ILE A 815 41.87 6.81 -8.52
C ILE A 815 40.53 7.42 -8.12
N PHE A 816 40.45 8.74 -8.01
CA PHE A 816 39.23 9.45 -7.66
C PHE A 816 38.09 9.15 -8.65
N TRP A 817 38.43 9.16 -9.96
CA TRP A 817 37.48 8.82 -11.01
C TRP A 817 36.98 7.37 -10.89
N SER A 818 37.88 6.42 -10.61
CA SER A 818 37.48 5.00 -10.42
C SER A 818 36.51 4.82 -9.23
N LEU A 819 36.79 5.51 -8.13
CA LEU A 819 35.93 5.45 -6.93
C LEU A 819 34.55 6.07 -7.20
N LEU A 820 34.45 7.23 -7.84
CA LEU A 820 33.19 7.89 -8.17
C LEU A 820 32.33 7.11 -9.19
N ASN A 821 32.99 6.29 -10.02
CA ASN A 821 32.29 5.41 -10.98
C ASN A 821 32.00 4.01 -10.43
N SER A 822 32.40 3.70 -9.21
CA SER A 822 32.16 2.41 -8.59
C SER A 822 30.66 2.22 -8.26
N ARG A 823 30.19 0.98 -8.31
CA ARG A 823 28.83 0.64 -7.87
C ARG A 823 28.62 1.00 -6.40
N GLU A 824 29.63 0.82 -5.57
CA GLU A 824 29.60 1.13 -4.14
C GLU A 824 29.34 2.63 -3.88
N PHE A 825 29.91 3.52 -4.70
CA PHE A 825 29.64 4.95 -4.59
C PHE A 825 28.19 5.32 -4.96
N LEU A 826 27.66 4.73 -6.04
CA LEU A 826 26.38 5.09 -6.62
C LEU A 826 25.17 4.57 -5.84
N PHE A 827 25.38 3.55 -5.02
CA PHE A 827 24.33 2.90 -4.24
C PHE A 827 24.56 3.08 -2.75
N ASN A 828 23.49 3.25 -2.01
CA ASN A 828 23.47 3.13 -0.57
C ASN A 828 23.23 1.67 -0.21
N HIS A 829 24.04 1.10 0.67
CA HIS A 829 24.10 -0.33 1.00
C HIS A 829 24.15 -0.57 2.51
#